data_de77b8ca2c62586887532184ccd7b870
#
_entry.id   de77b8ca2c62586887532184ccd7b870
#
_cell.length_a   1.000
_cell.length_b   1.000
_cell.length_c   1.000
_cell.angle_alpha   90.00
_cell.angle_beta   90.00
_cell.angle_gamma   90.00
#
_symmetry.space_group_name_H-M   'P 1'
#
loop_
_entity.id
_entity.type
_entity.pdbx_description
1 polymer ?
#
loop_
_entity_poly.entity_id
_entity_poly.type
_entity_poly.pdbx_seq_one_letter_code
_entity_poly.pdbx_strand_id
1 'polypeptide(L)'
;VKPYRLWYQSPALADRMSEAEAWEKWSLPLGNGYFGANVFGRTDTERIQLTEKSLSNPYGIGGLNNFSETYLDFGHTTVENYERGLLLNEAFAYVKYDCAGVHYERTYFTSYPDRVMVVYLTASKPAALSFTLRPTIPFVRDYSLKEGDQAGKSGSITAHGDTLLLSGRMHYYNILFEGQFRVLPQGGALSVQTDANGEQALLRVEGADSALLLIALGTNYQMESRVFLEEDRAKKLAPYPHPHEQITAILKAACEKPYDALYRRHLTDYTQYFNRAAVDFGGESQLPTDLLLQRYRRYAKEQRLRSRLHLPPKQDVQARYLEELYFQYGRYLLIASSRAGTPPANLQGTWNCHDNPPWSCGYWHNINVQMNYWPAFSTNLAEMFTAYAEYNRAYLPLAERKADEYIGILHPSRLEAPGQNGWTIGTGAWLYTIEGASKHSGPGTGAFTSMLLWDAYAFTMDRRVLEQVYPILYGMASFLSKTLEEQNGHLLVAASASPEQRKNNDYYRTVGCAFDQQMVWENHKNTIAAACELGLTPPLIQTLREQLPRLDPVQIGSSGQVKEFREERKYGEIGESHHRHISHLVGLYPGSCITRETPEWIAAAKVTLNRRGDKSTGWAMAHRINLWARTGEGNRAHKLYGDLLRFGTLPNLWDTHPPFQIDGNFGGTAG
;
A
#
# COMPACT_ATOMS: atom_id res chain seq x y z
N VAL A 1 -14.03 19.90 -13.43
CA VAL A 1 -13.12 18.75 -13.33
C VAL A 1 -13.77 17.59 -14.05
N LYS A 2 -13.00 16.88 -14.90
CA LYS A 2 -13.46 15.70 -15.64
C LYS A 2 -13.91 14.60 -14.68
N PRO A 3 -15.09 13.98 -14.86
CA PRO A 3 -15.53 12.90 -13.99
C PRO A 3 -14.70 11.63 -14.26
N TYR A 4 -14.13 11.07 -13.20
CA TYR A 4 -13.45 9.78 -13.23
C TYR A 4 -14.23 8.77 -12.42
N ARG A 5 -14.63 7.66 -13.04
CA ARG A 5 -15.38 6.60 -12.34
C ARG A 5 -15.03 5.21 -12.84
N LEU A 6 -14.98 4.27 -11.90
CA LEU A 6 -15.15 2.86 -12.20
C LEU A 6 -16.63 2.55 -12.11
N TRP A 7 -17.19 1.79 -13.09
CA TRP A 7 -18.58 1.38 -13.01
C TRP A 7 -18.85 0.09 -13.78
N TYR A 8 -19.91 -0.62 -13.39
CA TYR A 8 -20.24 -1.95 -13.85
C TYR A 8 -21.75 -2.13 -13.93
N GLN A 9 -22.20 -3.00 -14.85
CA GLN A 9 -23.60 -3.36 -15.05
C GLN A 9 -23.98 -4.69 -14.38
N SER A 10 -23.11 -5.22 -13.52
CA SER A 10 -23.35 -6.43 -12.73
C SER A 10 -22.68 -6.33 -11.35
N PRO A 11 -23.26 -6.99 -10.34
CA PRO A 11 -22.64 -7.09 -9.02
C PRO A 11 -21.36 -7.95 -9.05
N ALA A 12 -20.56 -7.86 -8.00
CA ALA A 12 -19.39 -8.72 -7.78
C ALA A 12 -19.85 -10.07 -7.20
N LEU A 13 -20.26 -10.99 -8.09
CA LEU A 13 -20.75 -12.31 -7.72
C LEU A 13 -19.64 -13.37 -7.78
N ALA A 14 -19.80 -14.42 -6.98
CA ALA A 14 -18.93 -15.59 -6.95
C ALA A 14 -19.47 -16.77 -7.79
N ASP A 15 -20.34 -16.56 -8.76
CA ASP A 15 -21.05 -17.59 -9.54
C ASP A 15 -20.15 -18.63 -10.19
N ARG A 16 -18.91 -18.24 -10.56
CA ARG A 16 -17.93 -19.12 -11.20
C ARG A 16 -16.52 -18.94 -10.66
N MET A 17 -16.40 -18.41 -9.45
CA MET A 17 -15.15 -18.12 -8.77
C MET A 17 -15.34 -18.19 -7.26
N SER A 18 -14.24 -18.22 -6.49
CA SER A 18 -14.31 -18.14 -5.03
C SER A 18 -14.72 -16.72 -4.57
N GLU A 19 -15.19 -16.62 -3.33
CA GLU A 19 -15.48 -15.32 -2.70
C GLU A 19 -14.23 -14.41 -2.59
N ALA A 20 -13.05 -15.01 -2.42
CA ALA A 20 -11.78 -14.29 -2.43
C ALA A 20 -11.44 -13.75 -3.83
N GLU A 21 -11.71 -14.52 -4.88
CA GLU A 21 -11.52 -14.02 -6.27
C GLU A 21 -12.52 -12.94 -6.64
N ALA A 22 -13.77 -13.02 -6.19
CA ALA A 22 -14.77 -11.96 -6.38
C ALA A 22 -14.34 -10.67 -5.67
N TRP A 23 -13.79 -10.80 -4.45
CA TRP A 23 -13.18 -9.69 -3.72
C TRP A 23 -12.00 -9.08 -4.50
N GLU A 24 -11.05 -9.90 -4.93
CA GLU A 24 -9.83 -9.46 -5.61
C GLU A 24 -10.12 -8.75 -6.95
N LYS A 25 -11.03 -9.30 -7.74
CA LYS A 25 -11.22 -8.90 -9.14
C LYS A 25 -12.33 -7.88 -9.35
N TRP A 26 -13.35 -7.85 -8.49
CA TRP A 26 -14.60 -7.17 -8.78
C TRP A 26 -15.10 -6.23 -7.68
N SER A 27 -14.65 -6.37 -6.43
CA SER A 27 -15.07 -5.47 -5.37
C SER A 27 -14.52 -4.05 -5.57
N LEU A 28 -15.21 -3.06 -5.04
CA LEU A 28 -14.83 -1.65 -5.08
C LEU A 28 -14.24 -1.24 -3.74
N PRO A 29 -12.97 -0.77 -3.71
CA PRO A 29 -12.30 -0.43 -2.47
C PRO A 29 -12.62 0.99 -2.01
N LEU A 30 -12.97 1.14 -0.74
CA LEU A 30 -13.07 2.40 -0.02
C LEU A 30 -12.08 2.40 1.15
N GLY A 31 -11.59 3.56 1.56
CA GLY A 31 -10.68 3.66 2.69
C GLY A 31 -10.49 5.09 3.18
N ASN A 32 -10.14 5.23 4.44
CA ASN A 32 -9.88 6.51 5.09
C ASN A 32 -8.52 6.54 5.83
N GLY A 33 -7.63 5.62 5.50
CA GLY A 33 -6.35 5.45 6.18
C GLY A 33 -6.45 4.61 7.47
N TYR A 34 -7.49 4.76 8.28
CA TYR A 34 -7.70 3.96 9.50
C TYR A 34 -8.15 2.54 9.17
N PHE A 35 -9.08 2.39 8.24
CA PHE A 35 -9.61 1.11 7.80
C PHE A 35 -10.00 1.15 6.32
N GLY A 36 -10.17 -0.03 5.76
CA GLY A 36 -10.65 -0.24 4.40
C GLY A 36 -11.98 -0.98 4.38
N ALA A 37 -12.75 -0.75 3.32
CA ALA A 37 -13.97 -1.47 3.03
C ALA A 37 -14.02 -1.86 1.56
N ASN A 38 -14.52 -3.05 1.27
CA ASN A 38 -14.77 -3.52 -0.10
C ASN A 38 -16.26 -3.72 -0.30
N VAL A 39 -16.84 -3.06 -1.30
CA VAL A 39 -18.27 -3.10 -1.64
C VAL A 39 -18.49 -3.98 -2.87
N PHE A 40 -19.44 -4.90 -2.81
CA PHE A 40 -19.71 -5.90 -3.86
C PHE A 40 -20.88 -5.51 -4.76
N GLY A 41 -21.82 -4.73 -4.26
CA GLY A 41 -22.99 -4.28 -5.00
C GLY A 41 -24.03 -5.39 -5.24
N ARG A 42 -24.10 -6.40 -4.40
CA ARG A 42 -25.09 -7.48 -4.51
C ARG A 42 -26.46 -7.00 -4.09
N THR A 43 -27.52 -7.54 -4.70
CA THR A 43 -28.88 -7.07 -4.50
C THR A 43 -29.72 -7.96 -3.60
N ASP A 44 -29.46 -9.26 -3.60
CA ASP A 44 -30.09 -10.22 -2.69
C ASP A 44 -29.49 -10.09 -1.29
N THR A 45 -28.19 -10.37 -1.19
CA THR A 45 -27.38 -10.20 0.02
C THR A 45 -26.16 -9.38 -0.31
N GLU A 46 -26.14 -8.11 0.04
CA GLU A 46 -24.94 -7.26 -0.10
C GLU A 46 -23.83 -7.75 0.82
N ARG A 47 -22.60 -7.73 0.32
CA ARG A 47 -21.40 -8.02 1.08
C ARG A 47 -20.54 -6.77 1.19
N ILE A 48 -20.16 -6.40 2.42
CA ILE A 48 -19.20 -5.36 2.74
C ILE A 48 -18.09 -6.03 3.55
N GLN A 49 -16.90 -6.16 2.98
CA GLN A 49 -15.76 -6.68 3.71
C GLN A 49 -15.00 -5.53 4.35
N LEU A 50 -14.69 -5.62 5.64
CA LEU A 50 -14.01 -4.59 6.42
C LEU A 50 -12.61 -5.05 6.84
N THR A 51 -11.65 -4.14 6.75
CA THR A 51 -10.26 -4.37 7.15
C THR A 51 -9.81 -3.27 8.11
N GLU A 52 -9.24 -3.66 9.25
CA GLU A 52 -8.52 -2.77 10.14
C GLU A 52 -7.02 -3.13 10.11
N LYS A 53 -6.14 -2.15 9.91
CA LYS A 53 -4.73 -2.39 9.54
C LYS A 53 -3.88 -3.04 10.62
N SER A 54 -4.25 -2.94 11.88
CA SER A 54 -3.46 -3.49 12.99
C SER A 54 -3.93 -4.86 13.46
N LEU A 55 -5.07 -5.37 12.97
CA LEU A 55 -5.53 -6.71 13.28
C LEU A 55 -4.62 -7.74 12.59
N SER A 56 -3.73 -8.36 13.36
CA SER A 56 -2.62 -9.16 12.85
C SER A 56 -2.76 -10.65 13.21
N ASN A 57 -2.51 -11.51 12.22
CA ASN A 57 -2.37 -12.96 12.43
C ASN A 57 -0.98 -13.31 13.01
N PRO A 58 -0.75 -14.56 13.47
CA PRO A 58 0.51 -14.98 14.08
C PRO A 58 1.56 -15.51 13.11
N TYR A 59 1.35 -15.45 11.79
CA TYR A 59 2.22 -16.09 10.82
C TYR A 59 3.34 -15.17 10.31
N GLY A 60 4.52 -15.74 10.07
CA GLY A 60 5.68 -15.02 9.52
C GLY A 60 6.09 -13.83 10.39
N ILE A 61 6.15 -12.65 9.79
CA ILE A 61 6.40 -11.38 10.50
C ILE A 61 5.15 -10.81 11.19
N GLY A 62 4.05 -11.56 11.20
CA GLY A 62 2.70 -11.09 11.41
C GLY A 62 2.11 -10.55 10.10
N GLY A 63 0.82 -10.63 9.95
CA GLY A 63 0.16 -10.19 8.71
C GLY A 63 -1.26 -9.76 8.96
N LEU A 64 -1.83 -9.05 8.00
CA LEU A 64 -3.18 -8.54 8.10
C LEU A 64 -4.19 -9.69 8.15
N ASN A 65 -5.21 -9.55 9.01
CA ASN A 65 -6.30 -10.50 9.14
C ASN A 65 -7.63 -9.84 8.77
N ASN A 66 -8.56 -10.58 8.18
CA ASN A 66 -9.88 -10.06 7.83
C ASN A 66 -10.64 -9.67 9.10
N PHE A 67 -11.11 -8.41 9.17
CA PHE A 67 -11.77 -7.88 10.36
C PHE A 67 -13.24 -8.33 10.44
N SER A 68 -14.00 -8.10 9.37
CA SER A 68 -15.43 -8.46 9.31
C SER A 68 -15.91 -8.69 7.89
N GLU A 69 -16.79 -9.66 7.76
CA GLU A 69 -17.67 -9.81 6.61
C GLU A 69 -19.06 -9.37 7.05
N THR A 70 -19.53 -8.24 6.54
CA THR A 70 -20.81 -7.64 6.92
C THR A 70 -21.80 -7.81 5.78
N TYR A 71 -23.00 -8.26 6.09
CA TYR A 71 -24.07 -8.53 5.12
C TYR A 71 -25.29 -7.66 5.37
N LEU A 72 -25.92 -7.24 4.26
CA LEU A 72 -27.24 -6.62 4.24
C LEU A 72 -28.16 -7.51 3.40
N ASP A 73 -29.06 -8.24 4.07
CA ASP A 73 -29.95 -9.21 3.43
C ASP A 73 -31.25 -8.48 3.00
N PHE A 74 -31.39 -8.21 1.70
CA PHE A 74 -32.56 -7.53 1.11
C PHE A 74 -33.57 -8.49 0.50
N GLY A 75 -33.12 -9.62 -0.05
CA GLY A 75 -33.96 -10.56 -0.76
C GLY A 75 -34.36 -10.12 -2.18
N HIS A 76 -33.66 -9.14 -2.78
CA HIS A 76 -33.95 -8.64 -4.11
C HIS A 76 -33.25 -9.49 -5.16
N THR A 77 -33.88 -10.60 -5.58
CA THR A 77 -33.30 -11.60 -6.48
C THR A 77 -33.51 -11.29 -7.97
N THR A 78 -34.58 -10.55 -8.30
CA THR A 78 -34.90 -10.16 -9.68
C THR A 78 -34.86 -8.63 -9.78
N VAL A 79 -33.84 -8.11 -10.46
CA VAL A 79 -33.59 -6.67 -10.57
C VAL A 79 -33.39 -6.24 -12.01
N GLU A 80 -33.74 -4.99 -12.28
CA GLU A 80 -33.58 -4.32 -13.58
C GLU A 80 -32.77 -3.03 -13.42
N ASN A 81 -32.27 -2.47 -14.52
CA ASN A 81 -31.55 -1.18 -14.55
C ASN A 81 -30.37 -1.10 -13.56
N TYR A 82 -29.68 -2.22 -13.38
CA TYR A 82 -28.59 -2.31 -12.41
C TYR A 82 -27.36 -1.54 -12.83
N GLU A 83 -26.82 -0.73 -11.92
CA GLU A 83 -25.51 -0.07 -12.05
C GLU A 83 -24.85 0.02 -10.67
N ARG A 84 -23.54 -0.20 -10.63
CA ARG A 84 -22.67 0.10 -9.47
C ARG A 84 -21.41 0.81 -9.92
N GLY A 85 -20.83 1.62 -9.04
CA GLY A 85 -19.59 2.31 -9.37
C GLY A 85 -18.89 2.92 -8.19
N LEU A 86 -17.71 3.47 -8.48
CA LEU A 86 -16.86 4.23 -7.59
C LEU A 86 -16.49 5.55 -8.28
N LEU A 87 -16.96 6.66 -7.73
CA LEU A 87 -16.67 8.01 -8.19
C LEU A 87 -15.35 8.49 -7.57
N LEU A 88 -14.28 8.56 -8.37
CA LEU A 88 -12.97 8.94 -7.86
C LEU A 88 -12.89 10.39 -7.43
N ASN A 89 -13.64 11.27 -8.07
CA ASN A 89 -13.69 12.69 -7.72
C ASN A 89 -14.27 12.97 -6.32
N GLU A 90 -15.02 12.01 -5.77
CA GLU A 90 -15.76 12.16 -4.51
C GLU A 90 -15.43 11.07 -3.48
N ALA A 91 -14.62 10.07 -3.88
CA ALA A 91 -14.27 8.89 -3.06
C ALA A 91 -15.52 8.19 -2.50
N PHE A 92 -16.45 7.87 -3.35
CA PHE A 92 -17.81 7.47 -3.01
C PHE A 92 -18.25 6.33 -3.95
N ALA A 93 -18.73 5.23 -3.38
CA ALA A 93 -19.29 4.11 -4.13
C ALA A 93 -20.82 4.16 -4.11
N TYR A 94 -21.45 3.62 -5.14
CA TYR A 94 -22.90 3.56 -5.26
C TYR A 94 -23.37 2.25 -5.89
N VAL A 95 -24.63 1.89 -5.61
CA VAL A 95 -25.37 0.80 -6.23
C VAL A 95 -26.79 1.27 -6.50
N LYS A 96 -27.28 1.11 -7.72
CA LYS A 96 -28.63 1.49 -8.16
C LYS A 96 -29.29 0.35 -8.92
N TYR A 97 -30.56 0.11 -8.66
CA TYR A 97 -31.37 -0.88 -9.39
C TYR A 97 -32.84 -0.72 -9.12
N ASP A 98 -33.64 -1.32 -9.97
CA ASP A 98 -35.09 -1.42 -9.80
C ASP A 98 -35.48 -2.84 -9.39
N CYS A 99 -36.36 -2.98 -8.40
CA CYS A 99 -36.93 -4.24 -7.97
C CYS A 99 -38.43 -4.07 -7.67
N ALA A 100 -39.27 -4.90 -8.24
CA ALA A 100 -40.73 -4.87 -8.05
C ALA A 100 -41.36 -3.46 -8.22
N GLY A 101 -40.86 -2.67 -9.18
CA GLY A 101 -41.32 -1.33 -9.48
C GLY A 101 -40.91 -0.27 -8.44
N VAL A 102 -39.93 -0.53 -7.61
CA VAL A 102 -39.29 0.40 -6.67
C VAL A 102 -37.85 0.61 -7.12
N HIS A 103 -37.41 1.86 -7.20
CA HIS A 103 -36.00 2.20 -7.41
C HIS A 103 -35.30 2.24 -6.06
N TYR A 104 -34.16 1.52 -5.96
CA TYR A 104 -33.30 1.48 -4.78
C TYR A 104 -31.93 2.08 -5.11
N GLU A 105 -31.44 2.92 -4.20
CA GLU A 105 -30.11 3.47 -4.28
C GLU A 105 -29.37 3.29 -2.94
N ARG A 106 -28.12 2.85 -3.01
CA ARG A 106 -27.22 2.74 -1.86
C ARG A 106 -25.95 3.53 -2.16
N THR A 107 -25.51 4.33 -1.22
CA THR A 107 -24.27 5.10 -1.32
C THR A 107 -23.35 4.77 -0.16
N TYR A 108 -22.05 4.74 -0.44
CA TYR A 108 -21.04 4.28 0.51
C TYR A 108 -19.82 5.19 0.47
N PHE A 109 -19.33 5.64 1.61
CA PHE A 109 -18.05 6.30 1.72
C PHE A 109 -17.41 6.08 3.10
N THR A 110 -16.10 6.27 3.19
CA THR A 110 -15.33 6.18 4.43
C THR A 110 -14.76 7.55 4.76
N SER A 111 -15.32 8.19 5.79
CA SER A 111 -14.92 9.53 6.22
C SER A 111 -13.64 9.47 7.04
N TYR A 112 -12.61 10.20 6.62
CA TYR A 112 -11.40 10.38 7.44
C TYR A 112 -11.66 11.31 8.65
N PRO A 113 -12.31 12.48 8.48
CA PRO A 113 -12.54 13.39 9.61
C PRO A 113 -13.53 12.85 10.66
N ASP A 114 -14.46 11.97 10.28
CA ASP A 114 -15.42 11.38 11.21
C ASP A 114 -15.04 9.94 11.63
N ARG A 115 -14.05 9.32 10.97
CA ARG A 115 -13.50 7.97 11.25
C ARG A 115 -14.57 6.88 11.19
N VAL A 116 -15.58 7.02 10.33
CA VAL A 116 -16.67 6.06 10.14
C VAL A 116 -16.83 5.69 8.67
N MET A 117 -17.35 4.49 8.42
CA MET A 117 -18.00 4.18 7.16
C MET A 117 -19.45 4.61 7.23
N VAL A 118 -19.92 5.23 6.17
CA VAL A 118 -21.29 5.70 6.00
C VAL A 118 -21.92 4.92 4.85
N VAL A 119 -23.08 4.30 5.11
CA VAL A 119 -23.92 3.68 4.09
C VAL A 119 -25.30 4.30 4.17
N TYR A 120 -25.73 4.94 3.08
CA TYR A 120 -27.07 5.55 3.00
C TYR A 120 -27.92 4.81 2.00
N LEU A 121 -29.08 4.35 2.44
CA LEU A 121 -29.99 3.51 1.67
C LEU A 121 -31.31 4.27 1.46
N THR A 122 -31.78 4.30 0.21
CA THR A 122 -33.04 4.96 -0.15
C THR A 122 -33.91 4.06 -1.04
N ALA A 123 -35.21 4.29 -0.99
CA ALA A 123 -36.19 3.68 -1.87
C ALA A 123 -37.13 4.77 -2.45
N SER A 124 -37.53 4.61 -3.71
CA SER A 124 -38.40 5.60 -4.39
C SER A 124 -39.86 5.60 -3.94
N LYS A 125 -40.26 4.63 -3.10
CA LYS A 125 -41.59 4.53 -2.51
C LYS A 125 -41.53 4.52 -0.99
N PRO A 126 -42.49 5.15 -0.29
CA PRO A 126 -42.55 5.07 1.15
C PRO A 126 -42.68 3.65 1.65
N ALA A 127 -42.10 3.38 2.83
CA ALA A 127 -42.15 2.09 3.53
C ALA A 127 -41.62 0.89 2.67
N ALA A 128 -40.80 1.14 1.67
CA ALA A 128 -40.33 0.08 0.74
C ALA A 128 -38.97 -0.51 1.13
N LEU A 129 -38.23 0.10 2.07
CA LEU A 129 -36.93 -0.36 2.46
C LEU A 129 -37.01 -1.32 3.66
N SER A 130 -36.61 -2.58 3.41
CA SER A 130 -36.49 -3.60 4.45
C SER A 130 -35.22 -4.41 4.25
N PHE A 131 -34.47 -4.64 5.33
CA PHE A 131 -33.24 -5.46 5.28
C PHE A 131 -32.82 -5.94 6.66
N THR A 132 -31.93 -6.94 6.66
CA THR A 132 -31.27 -7.39 7.90
C THR A 132 -29.78 -7.06 7.82
N LEU A 133 -29.26 -6.35 8.82
CA LEU A 133 -27.82 -6.12 9.00
C LEU A 133 -27.24 -7.23 9.84
N ARG A 134 -26.25 -7.94 9.28
CA ARG A 134 -25.62 -9.11 9.86
C ARG A 134 -24.09 -9.06 9.71
N PRO A 135 -23.36 -8.38 10.62
CA PRO A 135 -21.90 -8.50 10.66
C PRO A 135 -21.48 -9.89 11.12
N THR A 136 -20.30 -10.34 10.68
CA THR A 136 -19.67 -11.58 11.10
C THR A 136 -18.19 -11.40 11.40
N ILE A 137 -17.62 -12.25 12.24
CA ILE A 137 -16.19 -12.30 12.50
C ILE A 137 -15.62 -13.52 11.74
N PRO A 138 -14.90 -13.29 10.63
CA PRO A 138 -14.32 -14.41 9.87
C PRO A 138 -13.12 -15.02 10.61
N PHE A 139 -12.85 -16.31 10.35
CA PHE A 139 -11.68 -17.03 10.83
C PHE A 139 -11.55 -17.10 12.36
N VAL A 140 -12.67 -17.18 13.08
CA VAL A 140 -12.69 -17.52 14.50
C VAL A 140 -12.22 -18.96 14.67
N ARG A 141 -11.02 -19.14 15.22
CA ARG A 141 -10.38 -20.45 15.40
C ARG A 141 -9.10 -20.36 16.24
N ASP A 142 -8.63 -21.51 16.69
CA ASP A 142 -7.26 -21.65 17.18
C ASP A 142 -6.28 -21.76 15.99
N TYR A 143 -5.13 -21.10 16.13
CA TYR A 143 -4.06 -21.19 15.14
C TYR A 143 -3.06 -22.28 15.54
N SER A 144 -2.64 -23.09 14.57
CA SER A 144 -1.60 -24.09 14.76
C SER A 144 -0.22 -23.41 14.84
N LEU A 145 0.31 -23.30 16.04
CA LEU A 145 1.64 -22.78 16.33
C LEU A 145 2.50 -23.80 17.07
N LYS A 146 3.74 -23.42 17.43
CA LYS A 146 4.60 -24.23 18.28
C LYS A 146 3.97 -24.38 19.67
N GLU A 147 4.21 -25.53 20.29
CA GLU A 147 3.72 -25.83 21.62
C GLU A 147 4.03 -24.71 22.63
N GLY A 148 3.02 -24.28 23.40
CA GLY A 148 3.12 -23.23 24.40
C GLY A 148 2.77 -21.80 23.91
N ASP A 149 2.60 -21.57 22.61
CA ASP A 149 2.18 -20.28 22.09
C ASP A 149 0.66 -20.11 22.18
N GLN A 150 0.19 -19.10 22.88
CA GLN A 150 -1.21 -18.69 22.82
C GLN A 150 -1.50 -18.05 21.45
N ALA A 151 -2.35 -18.67 20.68
CA ALA A 151 -2.78 -18.17 19.39
C ALA A 151 -4.27 -18.47 19.21
N GLY A 152 -4.88 -17.77 18.28
CA GLY A 152 -6.28 -17.93 17.97
C GLY A 152 -6.98 -16.59 17.83
N LYS A 153 -8.16 -16.65 17.23
CA LYS A 153 -9.07 -15.53 17.10
C LYS A 153 -10.40 -15.92 17.69
N SER A 154 -10.89 -15.15 18.64
CA SER A 154 -12.20 -15.32 19.28
C SER A 154 -12.99 -14.03 19.23
N GLY A 155 -14.29 -14.12 19.34
CA GLY A 155 -15.18 -12.97 19.40
C GLY A 155 -16.64 -13.34 19.27
N SER A 156 -17.48 -12.33 19.48
CA SER A 156 -18.94 -12.45 19.41
C SER A 156 -19.57 -11.18 18.90
N ILE A 157 -20.82 -11.27 18.50
CA ILE A 157 -21.64 -10.12 18.11
C ILE A 157 -22.83 -10.04 19.05
N THR A 158 -22.88 -8.95 19.79
CA THR A 158 -23.94 -8.67 20.78
C THR A 158 -24.68 -7.39 20.40
N ALA A 159 -25.86 -7.18 20.96
CA ALA A 159 -26.58 -5.92 20.82
C ALA A 159 -26.58 -5.14 22.12
N HIS A 160 -26.34 -3.82 22.00
CA HIS A 160 -26.50 -2.88 23.08
C HIS A 160 -27.44 -1.77 22.62
N GLY A 161 -28.71 -1.88 23.05
CA GLY A 161 -29.78 -1.08 22.48
C GLY A 161 -29.97 -1.33 20.99
N ASP A 162 -29.85 -0.30 20.16
CA ASP A 162 -29.97 -0.31 18.70
C ASP A 162 -28.60 -0.42 17.96
N THR A 163 -27.54 -0.76 18.68
CA THR A 163 -26.19 -0.87 18.15
C THR A 163 -25.68 -2.30 18.28
N LEU A 164 -25.14 -2.87 17.18
CA LEU A 164 -24.42 -4.14 17.24
C LEU A 164 -22.96 -3.88 17.61
N LEU A 165 -22.44 -4.70 18.52
CA LEU A 165 -21.06 -4.74 18.96
C LEU A 165 -20.43 -6.04 18.47
N LEU A 166 -19.56 -5.94 17.47
CA LEU A 166 -18.65 -6.98 17.07
C LEU A 166 -17.38 -6.81 17.92
N SER A 167 -17.12 -7.71 18.85
CA SER A 167 -15.99 -7.60 19.76
C SER A 167 -15.20 -8.90 19.82
N GLY A 168 -13.88 -8.80 19.80
CA GLY A 168 -13.04 -9.99 19.77
C GLY A 168 -11.60 -9.76 20.20
N ARG A 169 -10.84 -10.84 20.14
CA ARG A 169 -9.44 -10.89 20.53
C ARG A 169 -8.62 -11.76 19.57
N MET A 170 -7.50 -11.22 19.11
CA MET A 170 -6.44 -11.99 18.47
C MET A 170 -5.36 -12.25 19.55
N HIS A 171 -5.24 -13.51 19.98
CA HIS A 171 -4.49 -13.86 21.19
C HIS A 171 -2.98 -13.66 21.06
N TYR A 172 -2.39 -13.88 19.89
CA TYR A 172 -0.94 -13.88 19.68
C TYR A 172 -0.24 -12.59 20.13
N TYR A 173 -0.77 -11.43 19.75
CA TYR A 173 -0.30 -10.11 20.20
C TYR A 173 -1.21 -9.47 21.23
N ASN A 174 -2.20 -10.21 21.70
CA ASN A 174 -3.21 -9.68 22.61
C ASN A 174 -3.95 -8.46 22.04
N ILE A 175 -4.29 -8.54 20.75
CA ILE A 175 -5.03 -7.48 20.07
C ILE A 175 -6.51 -7.60 20.46
N LEU A 176 -7.03 -6.55 21.11
CA LEU A 176 -8.46 -6.38 21.35
C LEU A 176 -9.03 -5.55 20.19
N PHE A 177 -10.10 -6.04 19.58
CA PHE A 177 -10.71 -5.36 18.44
C PHE A 177 -12.22 -5.25 18.60
N GLU A 178 -12.77 -4.15 18.11
CA GLU A 178 -14.21 -3.91 18.14
C GLU A 178 -14.66 -3.17 16.87
N GLY A 179 -15.88 -3.52 16.42
CA GLY A 179 -16.66 -2.80 15.42
C GLY A 179 -18.04 -2.49 16.00
N GLN A 180 -18.49 -1.27 15.84
CA GLN A 180 -19.85 -0.85 16.24
C GLN A 180 -20.65 -0.46 15.00
N PHE A 181 -21.86 -1.02 14.89
CA PHE A 181 -22.75 -0.87 13.75
C PHE A 181 -24.08 -0.33 14.22
N ARG A 182 -24.47 0.83 13.71
CA ARG A 182 -25.74 1.48 14.08
C ARG A 182 -26.53 1.86 12.86
N VAL A 183 -27.82 1.53 12.87
CA VAL A 183 -28.76 1.89 11.81
C VAL A 183 -29.73 2.94 12.33
N LEU A 184 -29.89 4.01 11.57
CA LEU A 184 -30.81 5.11 11.81
C LEU A 184 -31.84 5.13 10.68
N PRO A 185 -32.98 4.39 10.80
CA PRO A 185 -34.02 4.39 9.79
C PRO A 185 -34.90 5.65 9.88
N GLN A 186 -35.39 6.11 8.74
CA GLN A 186 -36.45 7.08 8.64
C GLN A 186 -37.75 6.36 8.29
N GLY A 187 -38.74 6.42 9.17
CA GLY A 187 -39.95 5.59 9.08
C GLY A 187 -39.67 4.11 9.40
N GLY A 188 -40.69 3.31 9.34
CA GLY A 188 -40.59 1.87 9.59
C GLY A 188 -40.27 1.48 11.04
N ALA A 189 -39.77 0.28 11.22
CA ALA A 189 -39.36 -0.28 12.50
C ALA A 189 -37.96 -0.84 12.50
N LEU A 190 -37.25 -0.70 13.63
CA LEU A 190 -35.97 -1.32 13.89
C LEU A 190 -36.09 -2.31 15.04
N SER A 191 -35.64 -3.53 14.88
CA SER A 191 -35.64 -4.56 15.92
C SER A 191 -34.33 -5.29 16.02
N VAL A 192 -33.95 -5.67 17.22
CA VAL A 192 -32.82 -6.59 17.48
C VAL A 192 -33.36 -8.00 17.40
N GLN A 193 -32.65 -8.83 16.66
CA GLN A 193 -32.93 -10.26 16.51
C GLN A 193 -31.66 -11.06 16.79
N THR A 194 -31.77 -12.36 16.84
CA THR A 194 -30.63 -13.28 16.87
C THR A 194 -30.61 -14.13 15.60
N ASP A 195 -29.44 -14.66 15.27
CA ASP A 195 -29.28 -15.61 14.19
C ASP A 195 -30.04 -16.93 14.46
N ALA A 196 -30.07 -17.83 13.50
CA ALA A 196 -30.79 -19.10 13.61
C ALA A 196 -30.32 -19.98 14.78
N ASN A 197 -29.11 -19.79 15.27
CA ASN A 197 -28.54 -20.52 16.41
C ASN A 197 -28.80 -19.82 17.75
N GLY A 198 -29.30 -18.56 17.73
CA GLY A 198 -29.50 -17.75 18.92
C GLY A 198 -28.20 -17.19 19.53
N GLU A 199 -27.09 -17.24 18.78
CA GLU A 199 -25.75 -16.90 19.27
C GLU A 199 -25.29 -15.49 18.91
N GLN A 200 -25.66 -15.00 17.71
CA GLN A 200 -25.20 -13.72 17.19
C GLN A 200 -26.36 -12.74 17.06
N ALA A 201 -26.16 -11.52 17.53
CA ALA A 201 -27.14 -10.46 17.35
C ALA A 201 -27.11 -9.90 15.92
N LEU A 202 -28.28 -9.50 15.43
CA LEU A 202 -28.48 -8.81 14.16
C LEU A 202 -29.56 -7.74 14.27
N LEU A 203 -29.59 -6.78 13.32
CA LEU A 203 -30.61 -5.72 13.27
C LEU A 203 -31.53 -5.94 12.09
N ARG A 204 -32.84 -5.88 12.32
CA ARG A 204 -33.86 -5.92 11.28
C ARG A 204 -34.53 -4.57 11.13
N VAL A 205 -34.50 -4.03 9.91
CA VAL A 205 -35.25 -2.85 9.48
C VAL A 205 -36.42 -3.31 8.64
N GLU A 206 -37.63 -2.78 8.92
CA GLU A 206 -38.86 -3.10 8.19
C GLU A 206 -39.62 -1.84 7.83
N GLY A 207 -39.93 -1.69 6.54
CA GLY A 207 -40.79 -0.65 6.03
C GLY A 207 -40.27 0.77 6.23
N ALA A 208 -38.99 1.01 6.15
CA ALA A 208 -38.41 2.35 6.20
C ALA A 208 -38.51 3.07 4.84
N ASP A 209 -38.46 4.40 4.87
CA ASP A 209 -38.35 5.25 3.68
C ASP A 209 -36.85 5.36 3.24
N SER A 210 -35.99 5.49 4.22
CA SER A 210 -34.52 5.47 4.04
C SER A 210 -33.85 4.96 5.32
N ALA A 211 -32.55 4.66 5.25
CA ALA A 211 -31.76 4.29 6.42
C ALA A 211 -30.30 4.75 6.28
N LEU A 212 -29.74 5.23 7.38
CA LEU A 212 -28.33 5.56 7.51
C LEU A 212 -27.65 4.52 8.39
N LEU A 213 -26.72 3.74 7.81
CA LEU A 213 -25.86 2.83 8.56
C LEU A 213 -24.52 3.51 8.79
N LEU A 214 -24.08 3.56 10.05
CA LEU A 214 -22.78 4.04 10.48
C LEU A 214 -21.98 2.90 11.10
N ILE A 215 -20.72 2.76 10.67
CA ILE A 215 -19.80 1.75 11.17
C ILE A 215 -18.52 2.42 11.65
N ALA A 216 -18.19 2.21 12.92
CA ALA A 216 -16.89 2.58 13.50
C ALA A 216 -16.16 1.33 13.96
N LEU A 217 -14.86 1.27 13.75
CA LEU A 217 -14.06 0.10 14.13
C LEU A 217 -12.62 0.47 14.49
N GLY A 218 -11.96 -0.40 15.24
CA GLY A 218 -10.58 -0.21 15.65
C GLY A 218 -10.09 -1.31 16.57
N THR A 219 -8.83 -1.17 16.98
CA THR A 219 -8.14 -2.07 17.91
C THR A 219 -7.51 -1.27 19.05
N ASN A 220 -6.91 -1.98 20.02
CA ASN A 220 -6.10 -1.36 21.06
C ASN A 220 -4.66 -1.04 20.61
N TYR A 221 -4.33 -1.21 19.32
CA TYR A 221 -3.01 -0.89 18.77
C TYR A 221 -2.72 0.61 18.84
N GLN A 222 -1.51 0.95 19.27
CA GLN A 222 -0.95 2.30 19.15
C GLN A 222 0.40 2.22 18.43
N MET A 223 0.60 3.08 17.43
CA MET A 223 1.85 3.12 16.66
C MET A 223 2.93 3.86 17.43
N GLU A 224 3.53 3.19 18.42
CA GLU A 224 4.52 3.74 19.33
C GLU A 224 5.75 2.84 19.44
N SER A 225 6.89 3.42 19.79
CA SER A 225 8.16 2.71 19.93
C SER A 225 8.12 1.56 20.94
N ARG A 226 7.30 1.70 21.99
CA ARG A 226 7.10 0.65 22.98
C ARG A 226 6.63 -0.66 22.35
N VAL A 227 5.72 -0.62 21.37
CA VAL A 227 5.20 -1.84 20.70
C VAL A 227 6.31 -2.59 19.99
N PHE A 228 7.26 -1.88 19.40
CA PHE A 228 8.42 -2.49 18.74
C PHE A 228 9.47 -3.00 19.71
N LEU A 229 9.70 -2.28 20.81
CA LEU A 229 10.75 -2.58 21.79
C LEU A 229 10.39 -3.72 22.75
N GLU A 230 9.10 -3.93 23.03
CA GLU A 230 8.64 -5.02 23.89
C GLU A 230 8.85 -6.37 23.19
N GLU A 231 9.63 -7.26 23.80
CA GLU A 231 9.99 -8.56 23.24
C GLU A 231 8.89 -9.62 23.48
N ASP A 232 8.19 -9.52 24.62
CA ASP A 232 7.09 -10.43 24.94
C ASP A 232 5.83 -10.03 24.13
N ARG A 233 5.48 -10.87 23.18
CA ARG A 233 4.33 -10.67 22.28
C ARG A 233 3.03 -10.39 23.02
N ALA A 234 2.79 -11.11 24.12
CA ALA A 234 1.57 -10.95 24.91
C ALA A 234 1.50 -9.61 25.66
N LYS A 235 2.65 -8.94 25.85
CA LYS A 235 2.75 -7.67 26.56
C LYS A 235 2.83 -6.45 25.67
N LYS A 236 3.04 -6.62 24.36
CA LYS A 236 3.19 -5.49 23.44
C LYS A 236 2.05 -4.47 23.57
N LEU A 237 0.82 -4.93 23.67
CA LEU A 237 -0.38 -4.09 23.76
C LEU A 237 -0.99 -4.01 25.17
N ALA A 238 -0.39 -4.65 26.17
CA ALA A 238 -0.93 -4.67 27.55
C ALA A 238 -1.23 -3.30 28.18
N PRO A 239 -0.48 -2.21 27.90
CA PRO A 239 -0.79 -0.90 28.45
C PRO A 239 -1.99 -0.22 27.82
N TYR A 240 -2.43 -0.66 26.63
CA TYR A 240 -3.47 0.04 25.88
C TYR A 240 -4.85 -0.55 26.20
N PRO A 241 -5.84 0.30 26.53
CA PRO A 241 -7.17 -0.15 26.90
C PRO A 241 -7.93 -0.76 25.72
N HIS A 242 -9.01 -1.47 26.02
CA HIS A 242 -9.98 -1.91 25.01
C HIS A 242 -10.48 -0.71 24.20
N PRO A 243 -10.63 -0.81 22.88
CA PRO A 243 -11.00 0.34 22.03
C PRO A 243 -12.46 0.81 22.18
N HIS A 244 -13.26 0.15 23.01
CA HIS A 244 -14.70 0.38 23.16
C HIS A 244 -15.09 1.85 23.39
N GLU A 245 -14.48 2.51 24.35
CA GLU A 245 -14.82 3.91 24.67
C GLU A 245 -14.52 4.86 23.51
N GLN A 246 -13.36 4.66 22.86
CA GLN A 246 -12.95 5.45 21.71
C GLN A 246 -13.92 5.27 20.53
N ILE A 247 -14.25 4.01 20.20
CA ILE A 247 -15.14 3.68 19.09
C ILE A 247 -16.55 4.19 19.37
N THR A 248 -17.03 4.03 20.61
CA THR A 248 -18.34 4.56 21.03
C THR A 248 -18.41 6.08 20.88
N ALA A 249 -17.37 6.80 21.30
CA ALA A 249 -17.30 8.26 21.14
C ALA A 249 -17.30 8.68 19.64
N ILE A 250 -16.57 7.97 18.80
CA ILE A 250 -16.54 8.19 17.34
C ILE A 250 -17.93 7.99 16.74
N LEU A 251 -18.56 6.85 17.02
CA LEU A 251 -19.87 6.52 16.49
C LEU A 251 -20.95 7.51 16.97
N LYS A 252 -20.95 7.85 18.25
CA LYS A 252 -21.86 8.84 18.83
C LYS A 252 -21.75 10.19 18.13
N ALA A 253 -20.53 10.70 17.98
CA ALA A 253 -20.26 11.97 17.28
C ALA A 253 -20.72 11.95 15.82
N ALA A 254 -20.62 10.80 15.13
CA ALA A 254 -21.14 10.63 13.78
C ALA A 254 -22.68 10.60 13.75
N CYS A 255 -23.33 9.92 14.70
CA CYS A 255 -24.80 9.84 14.80
C CYS A 255 -25.49 11.20 15.05
N GLU A 256 -24.77 12.18 15.60
CA GLU A 256 -25.27 13.54 15.81
C GLU A 256 -25.34 14.36 14.51
N LYS A 257 -24.81 13.83 13.39
CA LYS A 257 -24.76 14.52 12.10
C LYS A 257 -25.71 13.88 11.10
N PRO A 258 -26.52 14.66 10.36
CA PRO A 258 -27.28 14.15 9.24
C PRO A 258 -26.33 13.71 8.10
N TYR A 259 -26.83 12.85 7.22
CA TYR A 259 -26.06 12.33 6.06
C TYR A 259 -25.35 13.44 5.28
N ASP A 260 -26.05 14.53 4.93
CA ASP A 260 -25.45 15.64 4.16
C ASP A 260 -24.28 16.32 4.86
N ALA A 261 -24.29 16.38 6.19
CA ALA A 261 -23.17 16.93 6.95
C ALA A 261 -21.95 16.01 6.93
N LEU A 262 -22.15 14.71 7.10
CA LEU A 262 -21.10 13.71 6.99
C LEU A 262 -20.49 13.70 5.58
N TYR A 263 -21.35 13.73 4.56
CA TYR A 263 -20.91 13.76 3.16
C TYR A 263 -20.11 15.01 2.82
N ARG A 264 -20.58 16.21 3.20
CA ARG A 264 -19.84 17.46 2.98
C ARG A 264 -18.47 17.47 3.69
N ARG A 265 -18.40 16.95 4.91
CA ARG A 265 -17.11 16.84 5.65
C ARG A 265 -16.14 15.92 4.94
N HIS A 266 -16.64 14.75 4.48
CA HIS A 266 -15.87 13.81 3.69
C HIS A 266 -15.36 14.46 2.39
N LEU A 267 -16.23 15.12 1.62
CA LEU A 267 -15.84 15.80 0.38
C LEU A 267 -14.79 16.89 0.62
N THR A 268 -15.00 17.74 1.63
CA THR A 268 -14.06 18.83 1.93
C THR A 268 -12.66 18.30 2.24
N ASP A 269 -12.59 17.22 3.03
CA ASP A 269 -11.31 16.57 3.33
C ASP A 269 -10.69 15.92 2.10
N TYR A 270 -11.45 15.16 1.32
CA TYR A 270 -10.92 14.39 0.20
C TYR A 270 -10.52 15.27 -0.99
N THR A 271 -11.38 16.19 -1.40
CA THR A 271 -11.21 16.96 -2.64
C THR A 271 -10.07 17.95 -2.55
N GLN A 272 -9.68 18.41 -1.35
CA GLN A 272 -8.50 19.26 -1.18
C GLN A 272 -7.19 18.59 -1.65
N TYR A 273 -7.14 17.25 -1.64
CA TYR A 273 -6.01 16.47 -2.13
C TYR A 273 -6.22 16.00 -3.57
N PHE A 274 -7.38 15.41 -3.85
CA PHE A 274 -7.64 14.81 -5.16
C PHE A 274 -7.59 15.83 -6.31
N ASN A 275 -8.11 17.02 -6.10
CA ASN A 275 -8.19 18.06 -7.14
C ASN A 275 -6.87 18.77 -7.44
N ARG A 276 -5.77 18.47 -6.74
CA ARG A 276 -4.46 19.14 -6.92
C ARG A 276 -3.74 18.77 -8.21
N ALA A 277 -3.99 17.61 -8.76
CA ALA A 277 -3.32 17.13 -9.97
C ALA A 277 -4.25 16.27 -10.82
N ALA A 278 -4.12 16.42 -12.13
CA ALA A 278 -4.79 15.60 -13.11
C ALA A 278 -3.93 15.54 -14.38
N VAL A 279 -4.11 14.48 -15.15
CA VAL A 279 -3.60 14.36 -16.51
C VAL A 279 -4.79 14.33 -17.48
N ASP A 280 -4.67 14.98 -18.62
CA ASP A 280 -5.67 14.97 -19.67
C ASP A 280 -5.01 14.66 -21.01
N PHE A 281 -5.30 13.48 -21.54
CA PHE A 281 -4.86 13.04 -22.86
C PHE A 281 -5.96 13.19 -23.92
N GLY A 282 -7.05 13.88 -23.59
CA GLY A 282 -8.23 14.02 -24.43
C GLY A 282 -9.05 12.73 -24.51
N GLY A 283 -9.04 11.92 -23.45
CA GLY A 283 -9.78 10.68 -23.35
C GLY A 283 -11.24 10.89 -22.94
N GLU A 284 -12.16 10.11 -23.50
CA GLU A 284 -13.56 10.03 -23.10
C GLU A 284 -14.09 8.61 -23.25
N SER A 285 -14.90 8.14 -22.31
CA SER A 285 -15.58 6.85 -22.41
C SER A 285 -16.88 6.82 -21.62
N GLN A 286 -17.87 6.16 -22.18
CA GLN A 286 -19.12 5.78 -21.53
C GLN A 286 -19.22 4.26 -21.34
N LEU A 287 -18.14 3.52 -21.55
CA LEU A 287 -18.12 2.07 -21.35
C LEU A 287 -17.99 1.70 -19.89
N PRO A 288 -18.67 0.65 -19.41
CA PRO A 288 -18.33 0.00 -18.15
C PRO A 288 -16.84 -0.33 -18.08
N THR A 289 -16.27 -0.29 -16.87
CA THR A 289 -14.83 -0.39 -16.66
C THR A 289 -14.24 -1.70 -17.19
N ASP A 290 -14.92 -2.80 -17.00
CA ASP A 290 -14.51 -4.12 -17.52
C ASP A 290 -14.48 -4.17 -19.05
N LEU A 291 -15.48 -3.58 -19.71
CA LEU A 291 -15.53 -3.48 -21.17
C LEU A 291 -14.48 -2.49 -21.70
N LEU A 292 -14.26 -1.40 -20.99
CA LEU A 292 -13.20 -0.44 -21.29
C LEU A 292 -11.81 -1.08 -21.22
N LEU A 293 -11.54 -1.88 -20.18
CA LEU A 293 -10.29 -2.61 -20.03
C LEU A 293 -10.11 -3.65 -21.16
N GLN A 294 -11.16 -4.37 -21.51
CA GLN A 294 -11.13 -5.31 -22.64
C GLN A 294 -10.86 -4.59 -23.99
N ARG A 295 -11.47 -3.42 -24.19
CA ARG A 295 -11.19 -2.58 -25.37
C ARG A 295 -9.74 -2.12 -25.38
N TYR A 296 -9.22 -1.66 -24.26
CA TYR A 296 -7.82 -1.23 -24.12
C TYR A 296 -6.85 -2.36 -24.44
N ARG A 297 -7.11 -3.57 -23.96
CA ARG A 297 -6.28 -4.75 -24.25
C ARG A 297 -6.20 -5.05 -25.75
N ARG A 298 -7.30 -4.89 -26.48
CA ARG A 298 -7.32 -5.03 -27.96
C ARG A 298 -6.58 -3.90 -28.64
N TYR A 299 -6.80 -2.67 -28.21
CA TYR A 299 -6.09 -1.47 -28.69
C TYR A 299 -4.57 -1.62 -28.53
N ALA A 300 -4.10 -1.92 -27.34
CA ALA A 300 -2.66 -2.08 -27.07
C ALA A 300 -2.02 -3.21 -27.89
N LYS A 301 -2.75 -4.31 -28.16
CA LYS A 301 -2.30 -5.38 -29.08
C LYS A 301 -2.18 -4.87 -30.52
N GLU A 302 -3.15 -4.10 -30.98
CA GLU A 302 -3.13 -3.49 -32.32
C GLU A 302 -1.98 -2.50 -32.47
N GLN A 303 -1.74 -1.62 -31.50
CA GLN A 303 -0.61 -0.67 -31.51
C GLN A 303 0.74 -1.37 -31.64
N ARG A 304 0.93 -2.48 -30.95
CA ARG A 304 2.16 -3.29 -31.07
C ARG A 304 2.34 -3.86 -32.48
N LEU A 305 1.25 -4.36 -33.09
CA LEU A 305 1.30 -4.87 -34.45
C LEU A 305 1.62 -3.74 -35.45
N ARG A 306 0.97 -2.58 -35.31
CA ARG A 306 1.23 -1.40 -36.14
C ARG A 306 2.67 -0.92 -36.03
N SER A 307 3.20 -0.86 -34.81
CA SER A 307 4.62 -0.50 -34.57
C SER A 307 5.58 -1.45 -35.27
N ARG A 308 5.35 -2.78 -35.21
CA ARG A 308 6.17 -3.77 -35.91
C ARG A 308 6.10 -3.65 -37.44
N LEU A 309 4.97 -3.22 -37.95
CA LEU A 309 4.74 -3.01 -39.39
C LEU A 309 5.11 -1.59 -39.83
N HIS A 310 5.68 -0.75 -38.94
CA HIS A 310 6.02 0.66 -39.19
C HIS A 310 4.82 1.49 -39.64
N LEU A 311 3.61 1.13 -39.21
CA LEU A 311 2.38 1.87 -39.50
C LEU A 311 2.16 2.97 -38.44
N PRO A 312 1.53 4.09 -38.78
CA PRO A 312 1.24 5.15 -37.84
C PRO A 312 0.35 4.64 -36.68
N PRO A 313 0.51 5.17 -35.46
CA PRO A 313 -0.32 4.76 -34.33
C PRO A 313 -1.79 5.07 -34.58
N LYS A 314 -2.66 4.18 -34.13
CA LYS A 314 -4.10 4.40 -34.12
C LYS A 314 -4.49 5.30 -32.95
N GLN A 315 -5.39 6.22 -33.18
CA GLN A 315 -5.99 7.02 -32.12
C GLN A 315 -7.23 6.30 -31.55
N ASP A 316 -7.35 6.25 -30.24
CA ASP A 316 -8.53 5.72 -29.54
C ASP A 316 -8.78 6.54 -28.27
N VAL A 317 -9.81 7.38 -28.32
CA VAL A 317 -10.21 8.30 -27.25
C VAL A 317 -10.57 7.56 -25.96
N GLN A 318 -11.21 6.39 -26.09
CA GLN A 318 -11.57 5.56 -24.92
C GLN A 318 -10.35 4.91 -24.27
N ALA A 319 -9.37 4.49 -25.09
CA ALA A 319 -8.11 3.98 -24.55
C ALA A 319 -7.37 5.04 -23.73
N ARG A 320 -7.31 6.28 -24.22
CA ARG A 320 -6.73 7.41 -23.48
C ARG A 320 -7.46 7.67 -22.17
N TYR A 321 -8.79 7.56 -22.15
CA TYR A 321 -9.55 7.70 -20.92
C TYR A 321 -9.15 6.66 -19.86
N LEU A 322 -8.89 5.40 -20.26
CA LEU A 322 -8.42 4.40 -19.30
C LEU A 322 -7.05 4.76 -18.71
N GLU A 323 -6.15 5.31 -19.52
CA GLU A 323 -4.82 5.76 -19.05
C GLU A 323 -4.94 6.88 -17.99
N GLU A 324 -5.82 7.86 -18.26
CA GLU A 324 -6.13 8.93 -17.30
C GLU A 324 -6.83 8.42 -16.05
N LEU A 325 -7.82 7.53 -16.22
CA LEU A 325 -8.57 6.91 -15.13
C LEU A 325 -7.63 6.12 -14.20
N TYR A 326 -6.70 5.35 -14.76
CA TYR A 326 -5.74 4.56 -13.99
C TYR A 326 -4.78 5.46 -13.18
N PHE A 327 -4.31 6.56 -13.76
CA PHE A 327 -3.51 7.56 -13.05
C PHE A 327 -4.28 8.14 -11.85
N GLN A 328 -5.51 8.58 -12.05
CA GLN A 328 -6.33 9.14 -10.96
C GLN A 328 -6.74 8.08 -9.94
N TYR A 329 -6.90 6.83 -10.39
CA TYR A 329 -7.19 5.72 -9.48
C TYR A 329 -6.03 5.44 -8.53
N GLY A 330 -4.79 5.46 -9.01
CA GLY A 330 -3.61 5.34 -8.12
C GLY A 330 -3.54 6.46 -7.09
N ARG A 331 -3.86 7.71 -7.45
CA ARG A 331 -3.95 8.82 -6.50
C ARG A 331 -5.07 8.61 -5.47
N TYR A 332 -6.24 8.19 -5.92
CA TYR A 332 -7.35 7.80 -5.04
C TYR A 332 -6.93 6.72 -4.04
N LEU A 333 -6.33 5.63 -4.51
CA LEU A 333 -5.89 4.52 -3.67
C LEU A 333 -4.89 4.95 -2.59
N LEU A 334 -3.99 5.89 -2.90
CA LEU A 334 -3.05 6.42 -1.92
C LEU A 334 -3.75 7.27 -0.85
N ILE A 335 -4.66 8.17 -1.22
CA ILE A 335 -5.45 8.97 -0.27
C ILE A 335 -6.31 8.06 0.62
N ALA A 336 -6.89 7.00 0.05
CA ALA A 336 -7.74 6.07 0.77
C ALA A 336 -6.95 5.16 1.75
N SER A 337 -5.68 4.89 1.48
CA SER A 337 -4.89 3.91 2.25
C SER A 337 -3.82 4.51 3.16
N SER A 338 -3.52 5.80 3.06
CA SER A 338 -2.40 6.39 3.81
C SER A 338 -2.72 7.83 4.23
N ARG A 339 -2.96 8.04 5.52
CA ARG A 339 -3.31 9.34 6.11
C ARG A 339 -2.52 9.54 7.42
N ALA A 340 -2.32 10.79 7.83
CA ALA A 340 -1.71 11.11 9.12
C ALA A 340 -2.43 10.42 10.28
N GLY A 341 -1.68 9.93 11.27
CA GLY A 341 -2.22 9.22 12.42
C GLY A 341 -2.73 7.79 12.12
N THR A 342 -2.40 7.25 10.94
CA THR A 342 -2.78 5.87 10.56
C THR A 342 -1.54 5.05 10.21
N PRO A 343 -1.59 3.71 10.31
CA PRO A 343 -0.53 2.88 9.75
C PRO A 343 -0.35 3.16 8.24
N PRO A 344 0.87 3.05 7.69
CA PRO A 344 1.11 3.33 6.27
C PRO A 344 0.40 2.32 5.35
N ALA A 345 0.37 2.61 4.05
CA ALA A 345 -0.09 1.67 3.03
C ALA A 345 0.82 0.44 3.00
N ASN A 346 0.25 -0.74 3.26
CA ASN A 346 0.95 -2.02 3.18
C ASN A 346 0.96 -2.59 1.75
N LEU A 347 1.36 -3.85 1.57
CA LEU A 347 1.46 -4.50 0.26
C LEU A 347 0.13 -4.57 -0.52
N GLN A 348 -1.01 -4.48 0.18
CA GLN A 348 -2.37 -4.39 -0.38
C GLN A 348 -3.06 -3.05 -0.03
N GLY A 349 -2.29 -2.03 0.33
CA GLY A 349 -2.80 -0.72 0.75
C GLY A 349 -3.41 -0.77 2.15
N THR A 350 -4.69 -1.05 2.23
CA THR A 350 -5.43 -1.25 3.49
C THR A 350 -6.43 -2.40 3.38
N TRP A 351 -6.50 -3.07 2.24
CA TRP A 351 -7.56 -4.04 1.93
C TRP A 351 -7.07 -5.48 2.04
N ASN A 352 -7.83 -6.34 2.71
CA ASN A 352 -7.54 -7.77 2.82
C ASN A 352 -8.78 -8.56 3.26
N CYS A 353 -9.12 -9.62 2.52
CA CYS A 353 -10.20 -10.54 2.90
C CYS A 353 -9.68 -11.91 3.43
N HIS A 354 -8.37 -12.10 3.51
CA HIS A 354 -7.79 -13.38 3.86
C HIS A 354 -7.52 -13.49 5.37
N ASP A 355 -7.44 -14.73 5.85
CA ASP A 355 -6.89 -15.05 7.16
C ASP A 355 -5.37 -14.87 7.19
N ASN A 356 -4.70 -15.43 6.19
CA ASN A 356 -3.26 -15.30 5.96
C ASN A 356 -3.04 -14.83 4.52
N PRO A 357 -2.89 -13.51 4.31
CA PRO A 357 -2.78 -12.95 2.97
C PRO A 357 -1.43 -13.25 2.32
N PRO A 358 -1.36 -13.17 0.98
CA PRO A 358 -0.11 -13.26 0.25
C PRO A 358 0.94 -12.31 0.83
N TRP A 359 2.14 -12.87 1.10
CA TRP A 359 3.26 -12.13 1.72
C TRP A 359 2.87 -11.33 2.97
N SER A 360 1.92 -11.85 3.73
CA SER A 360 1.43 -11.26 4.99
C SER A 360 0.81 -9.85 4.87
N CYS A 361 0.60 -9.30 3.69
CA CYS A 361 0.38 -7.85 3.47
C CYS A 361 1.50 -6.99 4.09
N GLY A 362 2.71 -7.53 4.22
CA GLY A 362 3.80 -6.92 4.98
C GLY A 362 4.34 -5.62 4.37
N TYR A 363 5.13 -4.93 5.16
CA TYR A 363 5.93 -3.79 4.70
C TYR A 363 7.28 -4.30 4.18
N TRP A 364 7.35 -4.58 2.89
CA TRP A 364 8.55 -5.09 2.23
C TRP A 364 9.41 -3.92 1.75
N HIS A 365 10.58 -3.74 2.39
CA HIS A 365 11.44 -2.55 2.23
C HIS A 365 12.51 -2.68 1.14
N ASN A 366 12.50 -3.74 0.36
CA ASN A 366 13.45 -3.88 -0.74
C ASN A 366 12.93 -3.35 -2.09
N ILE A 367 11.69 -2.88 -2.16
CA ILE A 367 11.08 -2.10 -3.27
C ILE A 367 9.63 -1.68 -2.99
N ASN A 368 8.80 -2.57 -2.41
CA ASN A 368 7.34 -2.43 -2.42
C ASN A 368 6.85 -1.23 -1.62
N VAL A 369 7.30 -1.06 -0.39
CA VAL A 369 6.96 0.11 0.45
C VAL A 369 7.40 1.40 -0.22
N GLN A 370 8.60 1.42 -0.78
CA GLN A 370 9.11 2.61 -1.46
C GLN A 370 8.21 2.98 -2.66
N MET A 371 7.83 1.98 -3.45
CA MET A 371 6.96 2.17 -4.61
C MET A 371 5.58 2.70 -4.23
N ASN A 372 5.04 2.28 -3.08
CA ASN A 372 3.77 2.79 -2.58
C ASN A 372 3.78 4.32 -2.40
N TYR A 373 4.94 4.90 -2.09
CA TYR A 373 5.05 6.34 -1.82
C TYR A 373 5.68 7.17 -2.93
N TRP A 374 6.13 6.56 -4.04
CA TRP A 374 6.63 7.33 -5.18
C TRP A 374 5.61 8.35 -5.72
N PRO A 375 4.32 8.02 -5.86
CA PRO A 375 3.34 9.01 -6.34
C PRO A 375 3.01 10.10 -5.32
N ALA A 376 3.30 9.92 -4.03
CA ALA A 376 3.03 10.92 -3.01
C ALA A 376 3.67 12.27 -3.38
N PHE A 377 4.91 12.24 -3.83
CA PHE A 377 5.65 13.45 -4.16
C PHE A 377 5.40 13.92 -5.59
N SER A 378 5.53 13.04 -6.58
CA SER A 378 5.37 13.39 -8.00
C SER A 378 3.95 13.81 -8.39
N THR A 379 2.92 13.44 -7.61
CA THR A 379 1.51 13.75 -7.90
C THR A 379 0.84 14.68 -6.89
N ASN A 380 1.64 15.44 -6.14
CA ASN A 380 1.18 16.45 -5.17
C ASN A 380 0.30 15.90 -4.03
N LEU A 381 0.76 14.82 -3.40
CA LEU A 381 0.13 14.14 -2.27
C LEU A 381 1.12 13.87 -1.12
N ALA A 382 2.10 14.78 -0.93
CA ALA A 382 3.19 14.60 0.05
C ALA A 382 2.68 14.31 1.48
N GLU A 383 1.53 14.84 1.86
CA GLU A 383 0.91 14.61 3.17
C GLU A 383 0.55 13.14 3.41
N MET A 384 0.32 12.36 2.36
CA MET A 384 0.03 10.92 2.49
C MET A 384 1.24 10.14 3.00
N PHE A 385 2.46 10.67 2.79
CA PHE A 385 3.68 10.08 3.32
C PHE A 385 3.82 10.23 4.85
N THR A 386 3.07 11.12 5.49
CA THR A 386 3.12 11.32 6.95
C THR A 386 2.90 10.00 7.71
N ALA A 387 1.99 9.14 7.25
CA ALA A 387 1.76 7.84 7.86
C ALA A 387 3.04 6.98 7.91
N TYR A 388 3.83 6.96 6.83
CA TYR A 388 5.10 6.23 6.82
C TYR A 388 6.16 6.90 7.70
N ALA A 389 6.25 8.22 7.70
CA ALA A 389 7.19 8.95 8.55
C ALA A 389 6.90 8.71 10.05
N GLU A 390 5.63 8.63 10.45
CA GLU A 390 5.21 8.28 11.81
C GLU A 390 5.57 6.82 12.15
N TYR A 391 5.35 5.89 11.23
CA TYR A 391 5.75 4.49 11.38
C TYR A 391 7.27 4.33 11.50
N ASN A 392 8.05 5.04 10.69
CA ASN A 392 9.52 5.06 10.79
C ASN A 392 9.98 5.51 12.18
N ARG A 393 9.40 6.59 12.70
CA ARG A 393 9.72 7.08 14.06
C ARG A 393 9.37 6.04 15.14
N ALA A 394 8.27 5.32 14.97
CA ALA A 394 7.85 4.29 15.92
C ALA A 394 8.82 3.11 15.97
N TYR A 395 9.29 2.61 14.82
CA TYR A 395 10.23 1.49 14.80
C TYR A 395 11.70 1.87 15.01
N LEU A 396 12.05 3.15 14.89
CA LEU A 396 13.44 3.63 14.89
C LEU A 396 14.28 3.12 16.08
N PRO A 397 13.79 3.12 17.34
CA PRO A 397 14.58 2.59 18.46
C PRO A 397 14.89 1.09 18.33
N LEU A 398 14.01 0.29 17.74
CA LEU A 398 14.33 -1.12 17.46
C LEU A 398 15.34 -1.24 16.31
N ALA A 399 15.22 -0.37 15.29
CA ALA A 399 16.16 -0.31 14.17
C ALA A 399 17.59 0.09 14.62
N GLU A 400 17.70 0.95 15.64
CA GLU A 400 18.98 1.29 16.29
C GLU A 400 19.60 0.10 17.02
N ARG A 401 18.81 -0.67 17.80
CA ARG A 401 19.29 -1.93 18.40
C ARG A 401 19.80 -2.92 17.35
N LYS A 402 19.10 -3.04 16.22
CA LYS A 402 19.52 -3.91 15.12
C LYS A 402 20.80 -3.44 14.44
N ALA A 403 21.05 -2.13 14.39
CA ALA A 403 22.33 -1.59 13.93
C ALA A 403 23.46 -1.91 14.91
N ASP A 404 23.25 -1.79 16.22
CA ASP A 404 24.21 -2.19 17.25
C ASP A 404 24.60 -3.67 17.09
N GLU A 405 23.61 -4.56 16.95
CA GLU A 405 23.83 -6.00 16.70
C GLU A 405 24.62 -6.25 15.42
N TYR A 406 24.20 -5.59 14.34
CA TYR A 406 24.82 -5.79 13.01
C TYR A 406 26.28 -5.35 12.97
N ILE A 407 26.59 -4.15 13.49
CA ILE A 407 27.96 -3.62 13.55
C ILE A 407 28.80 -4.44 14.54
N GLY A 408 28.22 -4.86 15.68
CA GLY A 408 28.91 -5.72 16.64
C GLY A 408 29.35 -7.07 16.06
N ILE A 409 28.61 -7.60 15.10
CA ILE A 409 28.97 -8.84 14.39
C ILE A 409 29.95 -8.55 13.22
N LEU A 410 29.67 -7.52 12.41
CA LEU A 410 30.42 -7.23 11.20
C LEU A 410 31.78 -6.60 11.46
N HIS A 411 31.82 -5.58 12.33
CA HIS A 411 33.00 -4.78 12.65
C HIS A 411 33.03 -4.40 14.13
N PRO A 412 33.33 -5.35 15.04
CA PRO A 412 33.33 -5.09 16.49
C PRO A 412 34.18 -3.89 16.92
N SER A 413 35.29 -3.63 16.20
CA SER A 413 36.18 -2.49 16.47
C SER A 413 35.58 -1.12 16.13
N ARG A 414 34.48 -1.08 15.39
CA ARG A 414 33.76 0.16 15.02
C ARG A 414 32.47 0.36 15.83
N LEU A 415 32.16 -0.59 16.70
CA LEU A 415 30.98 -0.52 17.57
C LEU A 415 31.19 0.57 18.61
N GLU A 416 30.25 1.51 18.63
CA GLU A 416 30.14 2.54 19.67
C GLU A 416 29.10 2.15 20.73
N ALA A 417 28.83 3.03 21.67
CA ALA A 417 27.84 2.80 22.71
C ALA A 417 26.44 2.50 22.10
N PRO A 418 25.59 1.74 22.80
CA PRO A 418 24.25 1.40 22.32
C PRO A 418 23.46 2.64 21.84
N GLY A 419 22.84 2.53 20.67
CA GLY A 419 22.10 3.62 20.02
C GLY A 419 22.97 4.65 19.27
N GLN A 420 24.29 4.51 19.28
CA GLN A 420 25.21 5.42 18.58
C GLN A 420 25.73 4.86 17.26
N ASN A 421 25.21 3.71 16.82
CA ASN A 421 25.65 3.05 15.59
C ASN A 421 24.69 3.31 14.40
N GLY A 422 23.85 4.34 14.51
CA GLY A 422 22.80 4.61 13.54
C GLY A 422 21.66 3.61 13.62
N TRP A 423 21.00 3.35 12.51
CA TRP A 423 19.88 2.41 12.46
C TRP A 423 19.91 1.57 11.19
N THR A 424 19.24 0.43 11.19
CA THR A 424 19.10 -0.43 10.02
C THR A 424 17.74 -1.11 9.98
N ILE A 425 17.27 -1.42 8.77
CA ILE A 425 16.07 -2.20 8.52
C ILE A 425 16.34 -3.18 7.38
N GLY A 426 15.76 -4.37 7.49
CA GLY A 426 15.82 -5.40 6.45
C GLY A 426 14.61 -5.37 5.53
N THR A 427 14.43 -6.46 4.78
CA THR A 427 13.35 -6.59 3.80
C THR A 427 11.98 -6.58 4.47
N GLY A 428 11.76 -7.43 5.46
CA GLY A 428 10.47 -7.64 6.11
C GLY A 428 10.24 -6.73 7.31
N ALA A 429 9.06 -6.14 7.38
CA ALA A 429 8.60 -5.41 8.56
C ALA A 429 7.07 -5.48 8.68
N TRP A 430 6.59 -5.26 9.88
CA TRP A 430 5.17 -5.19 10.21
C TRP A 430 4.94 -4.15 11.32
N LEU A 431 3.71 -4.00 11.77
CA LEU A 431 3.34 -3.03 12.82
C LEU A 431 3.86 -3.38 14.21
N TYR A 432 4.36 -4.59 14.41
CA TYR A 432 4.79 -5.12 15.70
C TYR A 432 6.29 -5.43 15.77
N THR A 433 6.97 -5.53 14.63
CA THR A 433 8.38 -5.89 14.53
C THR A 433 8.98 -5.50 13.17
N ILE A 434 10.32 -5.46 13.12
CA ILE A 434 11.09 -5.27 11.89
C ILE A 434 12.23 -6.29 11.82
N GLU A 435 12.65 -6.62 10.60
CA GLU A 435 13.89 -7.36 10.36
C GLU A 435 15.09 -6.40 10.24
N GLY A 436 16.29 -6.91 10.46
CA GLY A 436 17.55 -6.22 10.15
C GLY A 436 18.10 -6.57 8.77
N ALA A 437 19.11 -5.85 8.32
CA ALA A 437 19.82 -6.16 7.08
C ALA A 437 20.34 -7.61 7.05
N SER A 438 20.21 -8.28 5.90
CA SER A 438 20.48 -9.71 5.78
C SER A 438 20.98 -10.08 4.38
N LYS A 439 21.06 -11.39 4.10
CA LYS A 439 21.33 -11.89 2.74
C LYS A 439 20.14 -11.76 1.78
N HIS A 440 18.94 -11.46 2.29
CA HIS A 440 17.75 -11.19 1.49
C HIS A 440 17.81 -9.81 0.82
N SER A 441 18.27 -8.80 1.56
CA SER A 441 18.67 -7.48 1.06
C SER A 441 19.73 -6.88 2.02
N GLY A 442 20.74 -6.23 1.45
CA GLY A 442 21.89 -5.73 2.19
C GLY A 442 21.65 -4.46 3.01
N PRO A 443 22.71 -3.88 3.56
CA PRO A 443 22.65 -2.65 4.37
C PRO A 443 22.00 -1.46 3.69
N GLY A 444 22.05 -1.39 2.35
CA GLY A 444 21.43 -0.35 1.54
C GLY A 444 19.91 -0.30 1.63
N THR A 445 19.24 -1.32 2.18
CA THR A 445 17.77 -1.34 2.36
C THR A 445 17.27 -0.18 3.21
N GLY A 446 17.98 0.16 4.30
CA GLY A 446 17.65 1.33 5.11
C GLY A 446 17.85 2.64 4.36
N ALA A 447 18.89 2.74 3.55
CA ALA A 447 19.14 3.91 2.70
C ALA A 447 18.05 4.07 1.63
N PHE A 448 17.62 2.97 1.01
CA PHE A 448 16.51 2.96 0.05
C PHE A 448 15.21 3.48 0.68
N THR A 449 14.98 3.12 1.94
CA THR A 449 13.87 3.65 2.74
C THR A 449 14.05 5.14 3.06
N SER A 450 15.24 5.55 3.47
CA SER A 450 15.52 6.95 3.86
C SER A 450 15.49 7.94 2.69
N MET A 451 15.56 7.48 1.45
CA MET A 451 15.32 8.31 0.26
C MET A 451 13.92 8.93 0.25
N LEU A 452 12.90 8.22 0.71
CA LEU A 452 11.54 8.77 0.83
C LEU A 452 11.49 9.95 1.81
N LEU A 453 12.28 9.88 2.89
CA LEU A 453 12.38 10.97 3.87
C LEU A 453 13.05 12.20 3.26
N TRP A 454 14.11 11.98 2.46
CA TRP A 454 14.73 13.06 1.69
C TRP A 454 13.76 13.66 0.66
N ASP A 455 13.01 12.82 -0.07
CA ASP A 455 12.05 13.27 -1.07
C ASP A 455 10.93 14.11 -0.44
N ALA A 456 10.50 13.78 0.79
CA ALA A 456 9.53 14.58 1.53
C ALA A 456 10.01 16.04 1.69
N TYR A 457 11.31 16.25 1.92
CA TYR A 457 11.89 17.60 1.91
C TYR A 457 12.09 18.14 0.48
N ALA A 458 12.70 17.36 -0.40
CA ALA A 458 13.12 17.83 -1.72
C ALA A 458 11.94 18.30 -2.60
N PHE A 459 10.76 17.71 -2.44
CA PHE A 459 9.54 18.11 -3.15
C PHE A 459 8.76 19.23 -2.46
N THR A 460 8.84 19.34 -1.13
CA THR A 460 8.12 20.38 -0.39
C THR A 460 8.95 21.64 -0.12
N MET A 461 10.27 21.50 -0.07
CA MET A 461 11.23 22.54 0.34
C MET A 461 10.91 23.14 1.73
N ASP A 462 10.15 22.39 2.56
CA ASP A 462 9.80 22.83 3.90
C ASP A 462 10.95 22.51 4.87
N ARG A 463 11.56 23.58 5.41
CA ARG A 463 12.66 23.46 6.38
C ARG A 463 12.27 22.67 7.62
N ARG A 464 11.01 22.73 8.06
CA ARG A 464 10.52 21.95 9.22
C ARG A 464 10.55 20.46 8.93
N VAL A 465 10.23 20.07 7.69
CA VAL A 465 10.38 18.66 7.25
C VAL A 465 11.84 18.27 7.28
N LEU A 466 12.75 19.12 6.76
CA LEU A 466 14.18 18.85 6.78
C LEU A 466 14.73 18.65 8.21
N GLU A 467 14.34 19.50 9.15
CA GLU A 467 14.72 19.39 10.56
C GLU A 467 14.24 18.07 11.21
N GLN A 468 13.09 17.55 10.78
CA GLN A 468 12.56 16.27 11.27
C GLN A 468 13.25 15.04 10.64
N VAL A 469 13.61 15.11 9.35
CA VAL A 469 14.19 13.97 8.64
C VAL A 469 15.71 13.88 8.77
N TYR A 470 16.39 15.01 9.00
CA TYR A 470 17.85 15.04 9.09
C TYR A 470 18.44 14.07 10.12
N PRO A 471 17.94 13.95 11.37
CA PRO A 471 18.47 12.98 12.33
C PRO A 471 18.38 11.53 11.82
N ILE A 472 17.34 11.21 11.05
CA ILE A 472 17.10 9.87 10.51
C ILE A 472 18.08 9.60 9.36
N LEU A 473 18.29 10.57 8.45
CA LEU A 473 19.29 10.50 7.39
C LEU A 473 20.70 10.36 7.98
N TYR A 474 21.01 11.15 8.98
CA TYR A 474 22.29 11.14 9.69
C TYR A 474 22.57 9.79 10.38
N GLY A 475 21.56 9.23 11.06
CA GLY A 475 21.68 7.92 11.69
C GLY A 475 21.91 6.81 10.66
N MET A 476 21.23 6.86 9.53
CA MET A 476 21.47 5.92 8.41
C MET A 476 22.89 6.07 7.86
N ALA A 477 23.36 7.30 7.67
CA ALA A 477 24.73 7.54 7.19
C ALA A 477 25.79 7.04 8.19
N SER A 478 25.55 7.20 9.49
CA SER A 478 26.42 6.65 10.55
C SER A 478 26.54 5.13 10.44
N PHE A 479 25.40 4.42 10.33
CA PHE A 479 25.37 2.98 10.14
C PHE A 479 26.13 2.54 8.89
N LEU A 480 25.77 3.12 7.73
CA LEU A 480 26.37 2.76 6.45
C LEU A 480 27.88 3.02 6.40
N SER A 481 28.34 4.15 6.94
CA SER A 481 29.78 4.47 7.04
C SER A 481 30.58 3.38 7.74
N LYS A 482 29.98 2.74 8.77
CA LYS A 482 30.62 1.64 9.52
C LYS A 482 30.61 0.30 8.78
N THR A 483 29.80 0.14 7.72
CA THR A 483 29.76 -1.08 6.90
C THR A 483 30.79 -1.10 5.75
N LEU A 484 31.46 0.03 5.50
CA LEU A 484 32.38 0.16 4.37
C LEU A 484 33.75 -0.45 4.67
N GLU A 485 34.29 -1.18 3.71
CA GLU A 485 35.66 -1.72 3.70
C GLU A 485 36.47 -1.21 2.50
N GLU A 486 37.73 -0.92 2.71
CA GLU A 486 38.60 -0.51 1.62
C GLU A 486 39.16 -1.72 0.86
N GLN A 487 38.97 -1.71 -0.45
CA GLN A 487 39.55 -2.67 -1.36
C GLN A 487 40.06 -1.96 -2.63
N ASN A 488 41.36 -2.11 -2.93
CA ASN A 488 41.98 -1.53 -4.13
C ASN A 488 41.74 -0.01 -4.31
N GLY A 489 41.74 0.74 -3.20
CA GLY A 489 41.53 2.19 -3.21
C GLY A 489 40.07 2.65 -3.24
N HIS A 490 39.14 1.73 -3.32
CA HIS A 490 37.69 2.02 -3.25
C HIS A 490 37.09 1.54 -1.93
N LEU A 491 35.98 2.18 -1.54
CA LEU A 491 35.16 1.77 -0.41
C LEU A 491 33.98 0.93 -0.92
N LEU A 492 33.85 -0.27 -0.36
CA LEU A 492 32.80 -1.23 -0.70
C LEU A 492 32.00 -1.61 0.53
N VAL A 493 30.70 -1.81 0.35
CA VAL A 493 29.82 -2.33 1.39
C VAL A 493 30.17 -3.79 1.67
N ALA A 494 30.58 -4.08 2.89
CA ALA A 494 30.78 -5.45 3.36
C ALA A 494 29.43 -6.15 3.60
N ALA A 495 29.41 -7.47 3.50
CA ALA A 495 28.20 -8.29 3.66
C ALA A 495 27.01 -7.80 2.83
N SER A 496 27.29 -7.33 1.63
CA SER A 496 26.35 -6.79 0.66
C SER A 496 25.43 -7.87 0.08
N ALA A 497 24.19 -7.51 -0.28
CA ALA A 497 23.26 -8.44 -0.91
C ALA A 497 22.30 -7.73 -1.86
N SER A 498 22.23 -8.19 -3.12
CA SER A 498 21.27 -7.65 -4.08
C SER A 498 19.91 -8.31 -3.90
N PRO A 499 18.84 -7.52 -3.67
CA PRO A 499 17.47 -8.05 -3.55
C PRO A 499 16.99 -8.72 -4.84
N GLU A 500 16.40 -9.75 -4.82
CA GLU A 500 16.29 -10.98 -3.99
C GLU A 500 17.05 -12.09 -4.71
N GLN A 501 18.32 -11.82 -5.02
CA GLN A 501 19.14 -12.71 -5.83
C GLN A 501 19.48 -14.00 -5.07
N ARG A 502 19.34 -15.13 -5.77
CA ARG A 502 19.58 -16.47 -5.22
C ARG A 502 20.63 -17.20 -6.04
N LYS A 503 21.37 -18.06 -5.36
CA LYS A 503 22.25 -19.05 -5.98
C LYS A 503 22.02 -20.37 -5.28
N ASN A 504 21.79 -21.45 -6.03
CA ASN A 504 21.43 -22.77 -5.47
C ASN A 504 20.24 -22.72 -4.49
N ASN A 505 19.20 -21.96 -4.85
CA ASN A 505 17.97 -21.75 -4.07
C ASN A 505 18.16 -21.05 -2.71
N ASP A 506 19.31 -20.46 -2.42
CA ASP A 506 19.53 -19.67 -1.23
C ASP A 506 19.96 -18.24 -1.56
N TYR A 507 19.54 -17.27 -0.74
CA TYR A 507 20.05 -15.91 -0.78
C TYR A 507 21.52 -15.90 -0.39
N TYR A 508 22.33 -15.00 -0.95
CA TYR A 508 23.75 -14.95 -0.67
C TYR A 508 24.27 -13.54 -0.43
N ARG A 509 25.35 -13.47 0.35
CA ARG A 509 26.10 -12.24 0.56
C ARG A 509 27.27 -12.14 -0.42
N THR A 510 27.58 -10.92 -0.80
CA THR A 510 28.72 -10.54 -1.62
C THR A 510 29.40 -9.31 -1.01
N VAL A 511 30.29 -8.68 -1.75
CA VAL A 511 30.92 -7.41 -1.38
C VAL A 511 30.62 -6.39 -2.47
N GLY A 512 30.10 -5.23 -2.09
CA GLY A 512 29.90 -4.11 -2.98
C GLY A 512 28.97 -4.38 -4.17
N CYS A 513 27.83 -5.06 -3.98
CA CYS A 513 26.82 -5.15 -5.05
C CYS A 513 26.28 -3.77 -5.41
N ALA A 514 25.82 -3.62 -6.64
CA ALA A 514 25.38 -2.33 -7.18
C ALA A 514 24.26 -1.68 -6.37
N PHE A 515 23.28 -2.47 -5.85
CA PHE A 515 22.21 -1.96 -5.00
C PHE A 515 22.76 -1.23 -3.78
N ASP A 516 23.59 -1.89 -2.99
CA ASP A 516 24.12 -1.31 -1.76
C ASP A 516 25.03 -0.11 -2.03
N GLN A 517 25.92 -0.20 -3.03
CA GLN A 517 26.82 0.89 -3.40
C GLN A 517 26.06 2.16 -3.80
N GLN A 518 25.03 2.01 -4.64
CA GLN A 518 24.19 3.13 -5.09
C GLN A 518 23.41 3.74 -3.93
N MET A 519 22.89 2.92 -3.02
CA MET A 519 22.11 3.40 -1.87
C MET A 519 22.98 4.10 -0.82
N VAL A 520 24.21 3.63 -0.59
CA VAL A 520 25.18 4.34 0.25
C VAL A 520 25.50 5.72 -0.37
N TRP A 521 25.75 5.76 -1.67
CA TRP A 521 26.04 7.01 -2.38
C TRP A 521 24.87 8.02 -2.23
N GLU A 522 23.66 7.59 -2.46
CA GLU A 522 22.45 8.44 -2.30
C GLU A 522 22.30 8.96 -0.88
N ASN A 523 22.42 8.10 0.13
CA ASN A 523 22.26 8.51 1.51
C ASN A 523 23.36 9.50 1.93
N HIS A 524 24.64 9.25 1.60
CA HIS A 524 25.73 10.16 1.92
C HIS A 524 25.54 11.52 1.27
N LYS A 525 25.21 11.55 -0.03
CA LYS A 525 24.91 12.78 -0.76
C LYS A 525 23.78 13.58 -0.12
N ASN A 526 22.65 12.91 0.17
CA ASN A 526 21.46 13.54 0.73
C ASN A 526 21.69 14.04 2.16
N THR A 527 22.44 13.28 2.97
CA THR A 527 22.79 13.70 4.34
C THR A 527 23.73 14.91 4.36
N ILE A 528 24.73 14.95 3.45
CA ILE A 528 25.62 16.11 3.29
C ILE A 528 24.79 17.34 2.87
N ALA A 529 23.90 17.21 1.88
CA ALA A 529 23.04 18.28 1.42
C ALA A 529 22.14 18.81 2.53
N ALA A 530 21.49 17.90 3.29
CA ALA A 530 20.65 18.27 4.42
C ALA A 530 21.42 19.03 5.51
N ALA A 531 22.64 18.57 5.85
CA ALA A 531 23.49 19.27 6.80
C ALA A 531 23.87 20.67 6.32
N CYS A 532 24.21 20.82 5.03
CA CYS A 532 24.52 22.12 4.43
C CYS A 532 23.34 23.10 4.52
N GLU A 533 22.13 22.65 4.15
CA GLU A 533 20.91 23.46 4.23
C GLU A 533 20.56 23.89 5.66
N LEU A 534 20.87 23.04 6.64
CA LEU A 534 20.66 23.33 8.06
C LEU A 534 21.82 24.11 8.71
N GLY A 535 22.94 24.29 8.01
CA GLY A 535 24.14 24.93 8.57
C GLY A 535 24.86 24.08 9.61
N LEU A 536 24.75 22.75 9.53
CA LEU A 536 25.33 21.81 10.50
C LEU A 536 26.64 21.20 9.98
N THR A 537 27.64 21.10 10.86
CA THR A 537 28.97 20.55 10.52
C THR A 537 29.47 19.50 11.54
N PRO A 538 28.67 18.48 11.91
CA PRO A 538 29.15 17.45 12.82
C PRO A 538 30.27 16.63 12.16
N PRO A 539 31.15 15.97 12.94
CA PRO A 539 32.33 15.23 12.42
C PRO A 539 31.98 14.21 11.34
N LEU A 540 30.86 13.51 11.46
CA LEU A 540 30.44 12.52 10.45
C LEU A 540 30.29 13.14 9.06
N ILE A 541 29.83 14.40 8.94
CA ILE A 541 29.65 15.05 7.62
C ILE A 541 30.99 15.16 6.89
N GLN A 542 32.08 15.45 7.61
CA GLN A 542 33.42 15.45 7.02
C GLN A 542 33.83 14.05 6.56
N THR A 543 33.58 13.04 7.38
CA THR A 543 33.81 11.62 7.01
C THR A 543 33.03 11.22 5.73
N LEU A 544 31.74 11.63 5.63
CA LEU A 544 30.92 11.33 4.46
C LEU A 544 31.47 12.03 3.20
N ARG A 545 31.96 13.26 3.31
CA ARG A 545 32.61 13.99 2.19
C ARG A 545 33.88 13.29 1.70
N GLU A 546 34.63 12.66 2.60
CA GLU A 546 35.83 11.90 2.27
C GLU A 546 35.48 10.52 1.67
N GLN A 547 34.44 9.86 2.17
CA GLN A 547 33.99 8.57 1.70
C GLN A 547 33.32 8.62 0.32
N LEU A 548 32.47 9.63 0.08
CA LEU A 548 31.61 9.72 -1.12
C LEU A 548 32.40 9.55 -2.44
N PRO A 549 33.51 10.26 -2.69
CA PRO A 549 34.28 10.10 -3.93
C PRO A 549 35.10 8.80 -3.99
N ARG A 550 35.24 8.08 -2.88
CA ARG A 550 35.95 6.82 -2.78
C ARG A 550 35.04 5.59 -2.90
N LEU A 551 33.72 5.78 -2.89
CA LEU A 551 32.80 4.66 -3.09
C LEU A 551 33.04 4.03 -4.46
N ASP A 552 33.03 2.68 -4.51
CA ASP A 552 33.12 1.96 -5.78
C ASP A 552 31.98 2.40 -6.70
N PRO A 553 32.28 2.94 -7.90
CA PRO A 553 31.27 3.55 -8.77
C PRO A 553 30.40 2.51 -9.47
N VAL A 554 29.38 2.99 -10.17
CA VAL A 554 28.63 2.16 -11.13
C VAL A 554 29.61 1.55 -12.15
N GLN A 555 29.58 0.23 -12.30
CA GLN A 555 30.47 -0.50 -13.22
C GLN A 555 29.66 -1.02 -14.42
N ILE A 556 30.34 -1.01 -15.58
CA ILE A 556 29.79 -1.54 -16.83
C ILE A 556 30.40 -2.90 -17.07
N GLY A 557 29.60 -3.92 -17.30
CA GLY A 557 30.03 -5.28 -17.58
C GLY A 557 30.49 -5.48 -19.01
N SER A 558 31.05 -6.66 -19.29
CA SER A 558 31.55 -7.05 -20.61
C SER A 558 30.47 -7.00 -21.70
N SER A 559 29.19 -7.18 -21.36
CA SER A 559 28.06 -7.08 -22.27
C SER A 559 27.55 -5.66 -22.49
N GLY A 560 28.16 -4.66 -21.88
CA GLY A 560 27.74 -3.25 -21.95
C GLY A 560 26.64 -2.88 -21.00
N GLN A 561 26.25 -3.76 -20.07
CA GLN A 561 25.21 -3.51 -19.06
C GLN A 561 25.79 -3.00 -17.75
N VAL A 562 24.93 -2.46 -16.88
CA VAL A 562 25.27 -2.18 -15.48
C VAL A 562 25.49 -3.50 -14.75
N LYS A 563 26.64 -3.65 -14.10
CA LYS A 563 26.92 -4.82 -13.27
C LYS A 563 26.01 -4.83 -12.05
N GLU A 564 25.42 -5.98 -11.77
CA GLU A 564 24.72 -6.21 -10.50
C GLU A 564 25.70 -6.62 -9.41
N PHE A 565 26.70 -7.44 -9.79
CA PHE A 565 27.74 -7.89 -8.90
C PHE A 565 29.11 -7.47 -9.41
N ARG A 566 30.01 -7.15 -8.50
CA ARG A 566 31.36 -6.78 -8.80
C ARG A 566 32.15 -7.96 -9.41
N GLU A 567 31.95 -9.17 -8.89
CA GLU A 567 32.57 -10.40 -9.31
C GLU A 567 31.74 -11.16 -10.35
N GLU A 568 31.78 -10.76 -11.61
CA GLU A 568 31.05 -11.40 -12.71
C GLU A 568 31.33 -12.91 -12.84
N ARG A 569 32.57 -13.34 -12.66
CA ARG A 569 32.94 -14.75 -12.76
C ARG A 569 32.26 -15.64 -11.71
N LYS A 570 31.94 -15.08 -10.54
CA LYS A 570 31.37 -15.82 -9.43
C LYS A 570 29.84 -15.83 -9.45
N TYR A 571 29.19 -14.71 -9.77
CA TYR A 571 27.76 -14.51 -9.64
C TYR A 571 27.07 -14.32 -10.99
N GLY A 572 27.82 -14.24 -12.09
CA GLY A 572 27.31 -13.85 -13.39
C GLY A 572 27.22 -12.34 -13.53
N GLU A 573 27.01 -11.89 -14.74
CA GLU A 573 27.07 -10.48 -15.10
C GLU A 573 25.85 -9.70 -14.56
N ILE A 574 24.68 -10.35 -14.52
CA ILE A 574 23.39 -9.73 -14.12
C ILE A 574 22.63 -10.56 -13.10
N GLY A 575 23.26 -11.49 -12.41
CA GLY A 575 22.55 -12.45 -11.58
C GLY A 575 21.57 -13.29 -12.41
N GLU A 576 20.33 -13.44 -11.95
CA GLU A 576 19.28 -14.10 -12.74
C GLU A 576 18.80 -13.17 -13.87
N SER A 577 19.03 -13.57 -15.11
CA SER A 577 18.77 -12.73 -16.30
C SER A 577 17.33 -12.28 -16.49
N HIS A 578 16.37 -12.97 -15.89
CA HIS A 578 14.93 -12.63 -15.96
C HIS A 578 14.33 -12.32 -14.60
N HIS A 579 15.14 -11.99 -13.60
CA HIS A 579 14.66 -11.65 -12.27
C HIS A 579 13.71 -10.43 -12.32
N ARG A 580 12.66 -10.47 -11.49
CA ARG A 580 11.69 -9.37 -11.39
C ARG A 580 12.31 -8.09 -10.83
N HIS A 581 13.23 -8.20 -9.86
CA HIS A 581 14.00 -7.07 -9.35
C HIS A 581 15.05 -6.58 -10.35
N ILE A 582 15.21 -5.26 -10.45
CA ILE A 582 16.30 -4.60 -11.17
C ILE A 582 17.01 -3.67 -10.17
N SER A 583 17.47 -4.27 -9.06
CA SER A 583 18.02 -3.54 -7.92
C SER A 583 19.31 -2.78 -8.24
N HIS A 584 20.05 -3.20 -9.25
CA HIS A 584 21.27 -2.53 -9.72
C HIS A 584 20.99 -1.25 -10.56
N LEU A 585 19.73 -0.90 -10.76
CA LEU A 585 19.31 0.36 -11.38
C LEU A 585 18.56 1.31 -10.42
N VAL A 586 18.57 1.06 -9.11
CA VAL A 586 17.93 1.95 -8.14
C VAL A 586 18.57 3.35 -8.13
N GLY A 587 19.82 3.47 -8.51
CA GLY A 587 20.48 4.77 -8.70
C GLY A 587 20.04 5.54 -9.94
N LEU A 588 19.35 4.90 -10.88
CA LEU A 588 18.64 5.57 -11.98
C LEU A 588 17.26 6.04 -11.53
N TYR A 589 16.48 5.14 -10.87
CA TYR A 589 15.20 5.47 -10.27
C TYR A 589 14.89 4.54 -9.09
N PRO A 590 14.51 5.09 -7.92
CA PRO A 590 14.26 6.50 -7.61
C PRO A 590 15.52 7.36 -7.39
N GLY A 591 16.71 6.75 -7.38
CA GLY A 591 17.98 7.42 -7.13
C GLY A 591 18.39 8.44 -8.19
N SER A 592 19.54 9.03 -7.96
CA SER A 592 20.08 10.12 -8.77
C SER A 592 21.58 9.97 -9.11
N CYS A 593 22.20 8.81 -8.85
CA CYS A 593 23.59 8.61 -9.22
C CYS A 593 23.79 8.28 -10.72
N ILE A 594 22.77 7.76 -11.38
CA ILE A 594 22.73 7.53 -12.83
C ILE A 594 21.83 8.59 -13.47
N THR A 595 22.42 9.55 -14.16
CA THR A 595 21.70 10.71 -14.71
C THR A 595 22.17 11.04 -16.14
N ARG A 596 21.59 12.07 -16.73
CA ARG A 596 22.05 12.60 -18.03
C ARG A 596 23.49 13.08 -18.02
N GLU A 597 24.04 13.38 -16.86
CA GLU A 597 25.45 13.77 -16.67
C GLU A 597 26.41 12.58 -16.68
N THR A 598 25.86 11.35 -16.63
CA THR A 598 26.61 10.08 -16.75
C THR A 598 26.08 9.30 -17.95
N PRO A 599 26.28 9.77 -19.19
CA PRO A 599 25.65 9.21 -20.40
C PRO A 599 26.06 7.76 -20.67
N GLU A 600 27.28 7.34 -20.30
CA GLU A 600 27.77 5.99 -20.39
C GLU A 600 26.99 5.03 -19.46
N TRP A 601 26.62 5.47 -18.27
CA TRP A 601 25.80 4.70 -17.34
C TRP A 601 24.33 4.62 -17.79
N ILE A 602 23.80 5.71 -18.38
CA ILE A 602 22.47 5.69 -19.02
C ILE A 602 22.44 4.68 -20.17
N ALA A 603 23.48 4.64 -21.02
CA ALA A 603 23.58 3.66 -22.10
C ALA A 603 23.62 2.22 -21.55
N ALA A 604 24.42 1.98 -20.52
CA ALA A 604 24.50 0.67 -19.85
C ALA A 604 23.17 0.28 -19.17
N ALA A 605 22.45 1.23 -18.57
CA ALA A 605 21.14 1.00 -18.00
C ALA A 605 20.10 0.58 -19.07
N LYS A 606 20.14 1.20 -20.25
CA LYS A 606 19.29 0.78 -21.39
C LYS A 606 19.62 -0.65 -21.85
N VAL A 607 20.89 -1.04 -21.89
CA VAL A 607 21.31 -2.42 -22.18
C VAL A 607 20.73 -3.38 -21.13
N THR A 608 20.85 -3.05 -19.84
CA THR A 608 20.28 -3.83 -18.74
C THR A 608 18.77 -4.01 -18.90
N LEU A 609 18.03 -2.93 -19.12
CA LEU A 609 16.57 -2.94 -19.26
C LEU A 609 16.13 -3.79 -20.46
N ASN A 610 16.83 -3.69 -21.58
CA ASN A 610 16.52 -4.50 -22.77
C ASN A 610 16.75 -6.00 -22.51
N ARG A 611 17.79 -6.37 -21.77
CA ARG A 611 18.07 -7.76 -21.43
C ARG A 611 17.07 -8.34 -20.42
N ARG A 612 16.71 -7.57 -19.39
CA ARG A 612 15.67 -7.97 -18.43
C ARG A 612 14.30 -8.12 -19.08
N GLY A 613 14.03 -7.35 -20.14
CA GLY A 613 12.80 -7.39 -20.90
C GLY A 613 11.66 -6.64 -20.20
N ASP A 614 10.55 -6.49 -20.93
CA ASP A 614 9.41 -5.67 -20.51
C ASP A 614 8.40 -6.43 -19.66
N LYS A 615 8.24 -7.75 -19.89
CA LYS A 615 7.24 -8.58 -19.20
C LYS A 615 7.76 -9.01 -17.83
N SER A 616 6.98 -8.71 -16.80
CA SER A 616 7.27 -9.11 -15.43
C SER A 616 6.00 -9.04 -14.57
N THR A 617 6.11 -9.13 -13.25
CA THR A 617 5.01 -8.88 -12.31
C THR A 617 4.54 -7.42 -12.36
N GLY A 618 3.36 -7.12 -11.84
CA GLY A 618 2.78 -5.77 -11.93
C GLY A 618 3.71 -4.67 -11.41
N TRP A 619 4.16 -4.76 -10.15
CA TRP A 619 5.09 -3.78 -9.59
C TRP A 619 6.43 -3.71 -10.34
N ALA A 620 6.91 -4.84 -10.84
CA ALA A 620 8.17 -4.87 -11.58
C ALA A 620 8.04 -4.19 -12.95
N MET A 621 6.88 -4.28 -13.61
CA MET A 621 6.56 -3.49 -14.81
C MET A 621 6.48 -2.00 -14.45
N ALA A 622 5.85 -1.64 -13.33
CA ALA A 622 5.78 -0.26 -12.86
C ALA A 622 7.17 0.34 -12.56
N HIS A 623 8.07 -0.41 -11.95
CA HIS A 623 9.46 0.03 -11.79
C HIS A 623 10.14 0.30 -13.15
N ARG A 624 9.97 -0.60 -14.11
CA ARG A 624 10.52 -0.43 -15.48
C ARG A 624 9.97 0.79 -16.20
N ILE A 625 8.71 1.16 -15.99
CA ILE A 625 8.13 2.41 -16.53
C ILE A 625 8.95 3.61 -16.05
N ASN A 626 9.15 3.71 -14.74
CA ASN A 626 9.94 4.79 -14.13
C ASN A 626 11.40 4.81 -14.61
N LEU A 627 12.03 3.64 -14.70
CA LEU A 627 13.41 3.51 -15.21
C LEU A 627 13.53 3.99 -16.66
N TRP A 628 12.66 3.55 -17.55
CA TRP A 628 12.65 3.99 -18.94
C TRP A 628 12.37 5.48 -19.09
N ALA A 629 11.46 6.03 -18.28
CA ALA A 629 11.19 7.48 -18.26
C ALA A 629 12.47 8.27 -17.91
N ARG A 630 13.25 7.83 -16.91
CA ARG A 630 14.50 8.47 -16.52
C ARG A 630 15.59 8.38 -17.59
N THR A 631 15.58 7.39 -18.45
CA THR A 631 16.52 7.31 -19.58
C THR A 631 16.17 8.27 -20.73
N GLY A 632 15.02 8.96 -20.67
CA GLY A 632 14.50 9.81 -21.75
C GLY A 632 13.73 9.07 -22.84
N GLU A 633 13.53 7.76 -22.69
CA GLU A 633 12.80 6.92 -23.66
C GLU A 633 11.28 6.91 -23.37
N GLY A 634 10.62 8.07 -23.50
CA GLY A 634 9.22 8.26 -23.17
C GLY A 634 8.27 7.30 -23.91
N ASN A 635 8.52 7.03 -25.21
CA ASN A 635 7.74 6.07 -25.98
C ASN A 635 7.84 4.64 -25.42
N ARG A 636 9.01 4.28 -24.87
CA ARG A 636 9.18 2.96 -24.25
C ARG A 636 8.47 2.92 -22.89
N ALA A 637 8.55 3.97 -22.10
CA ALA A 637 7.81 4.08 -20.84
C ALA A 637 6.29 4.00 -21.07
N HIS A 638 5.74 4.73 -22.04
CA HIS A 638 4.32 4.68 -22.39
C HIS A 638 3.89 3.29 -22.90
N LYS A 639 4.73 2.63 -23.70
CA LYS A 639 4.47 1.24 -24.11
C LYS A 639 4.36 0.31 -22.89
N LEU A 640 5.24 0.44 -21.92
CA LEU A 640 5.19 -0.39 -20.71
C LEU A 640 4.00 -0.05 -19.82
N TYR A 641 3.60 1.22 -19.77
CA TYR A 641 2.36 1.62 -19.12
C TYR A 641 1.15 0.90 -19.74
N GLY A 642 1.07 0.87 -21.06
CA GLY A 642 0.07 0.07 -21.77
C GLY A 642 0.16 -1.45 -21.49
N ASP A 643 1.37 -1.97 -21.28
CA ASP A 643 1.56 -3.38 -20.88
C ASP A 643 1.10 -3.66 -19.47
N LEU A 644 1.32 -2.75 -18.52
CA LEU A 644 0.81 -2.82 -17.16
C LEU A 644 -0.73 -2.87 -17.16
N LEU A 645 -1.38 -1.96 -17.86
CA LEU A 645 -2.84 -1.97 -18.03
C LEU A 645 -3.36 -3.26 -18.68
N ARG A 646 -2.58 -3.83 -19.59
CA ARG A 646 -2.97 -5.03 -20.33
C ARG A 646 -2.79 -6.33 -19.54
N PHE A 647 -1.69 -6.48 -18.82
CA PHE A 647 -1.26 -7.75 -18.22
C PHE A 647 -1.25 -7.73 -16.70
N GLY A 648 -1.00 -6.58 -16.08
CA GLY A 648 -0.87 -6.42 -14.64
C GLY A 648 -2.10 -5.78 -13.97
N THR A 649 -3.28 -5.74 -14.66
CA THR A 649 -4.45 -5.02 -14.14
C THR A 649 -5.68 -5.92 -14.14
N LEU A 650 -6.35 -5.98 -12.98
CA LEU A 650 -7.58 -6.73 -12.74
C LEU A 650 -8.83 -5.95 -13.24
N PRO A 651 -10.02 -6.59 -13.35
CA PRO A 651 -11.24 -5.90 -13.78
C PRO A 651 -11.65 -4.68 -12.96
N ASN A 652 -11.32 -4.63 -11.67
CA ASN A 652 -11.53 -3.47 -10.79
C ASN A 652 -10.34 -2.49 -10.80
N LEU A 653 -9.43 -2.62 -11.75
CA LEU A 653 -8.23 -1.84 -11.97
C LEU A 653 -7.16 -1.95 -10.86
N TRP A 654 -7.28 -2.85 -9.92
CA TRP A 654 -6.18 -3.21 -9.05
C TRP A 654 -5.04 -3.86 -9.83
N ASP A 655 -3.81 -3.57 -9.42
CA ASP A 655 -2.61 -4.25 -9.93
C ASP A 655 -2.53 -5.70 -9.44
N THR A 656 -1.86 -6.53 -10.19
CA THR A 656 -1.61 -7.92 -9.79
C THR A 656 -0.16 -8.34 -10.04
N HIS A 657 0.40 -8.94 -9.01
CA HIS A 657 1.73 -9.60 -9.10
C HIS A 657 1.70 -10.81 -10.05
N PRO A 658 0.77 -11.85 -10.10
CA PRO A 658 -0.38 -12.24 -9.27
C PRO A 658 0.00 -12.91 -7.94
N PRO A 659 -0.85 -12.90 -6.87
CA PRO A 659 -2.15 -12.21 -6.80
C PRO A 659 -2.02 -10.70 -6.60
N PHE A 660 -3.11 -10.03 -6.19
CA PHE A 660 -3.18 -8.59 -5.95
C PHE A 660 -2.06 -8.07 -5.05
N GLN A 661 -1.41 -7.01 -5.53
CA GLN A 661 -0.53 -6.09 -4.79
C GLN A 661 -0.80 -4.67 -5.26
N ILE A 662 -0.77 -3.70 -4.35
CA ILE A 662 -1.13 -2.30 -4.66
C ILE A 662 0.02 -1.50 -5.30
N ASP A 663 1.25 -1.94 -5.10
CA ASP A 663 2.46 -1.20 -5.46
C ASP A 663 2.61 -0.94 -6.97
N GLY A 664 2.10 -1.84 -7.81
CA GLY A 664 2.05 -1.61 -9.26
C GLY A 664 1.10 -0.46 -9.65
N ASN A 665 -0.02 -0.28 -8.95
CA ASN A 665 -0.89 0.90 -9.13
C ASN A 665 -0.12 2.18 -8.82
N PHE A 666 0.58 2.22 -7.68
CA PHE A 666 1.31 3.41 -7.24
C PHE A 666 2.53 3.70 -8.13
N GLY A 667 3.34 2.68 -8.43
CA GLY A 667 4.48 2.84 -9.31
C GLY A 667 4.10 3.24 -10.73
N GLY A 668 3.01 2.69 -11.27
CA GLY A 668 2.46 3.09 -12.58
C GLY A 668 1.95 4.53 -12.59
N THR A 669 1.35 4.99 -11.50
CA THR A 669 0.91 6.39 -11.35
C THR A 669 2.08 7.36 -11.23
N ALA A 670 3.17 6.98 -10.57
CA ALA A 670 4.37 7.80 -10.41
C ALA A 670 5.14 7.98 -11.73
N GLY A 671 5.22 6.93 -12.55
CA GLY A 671 5.96 6.91 -13.82
C GLY A 671 5.30 7.66 -14.94
#